data_2656899917c0962ea20c089f4af4b5a3
#
_entry.id   2656899917c0962ea20c089f4af4b5a3
#
_cell.length_a   1.000
_cell.length_b   1.000
_cell.length_c   1.000
_cell.angle_alpha   90.00
_cell.angle_beta   90.00
_cell.angle_gamma   90.00
#
_symmetry.space_group_name_H-M   'P 1'
#
loop_
_entity.id
_entity.type
_entity.pdbx_description
1 polymer ?
#
loop_
_entity_poly.entity_id
_entity_poly.type
_entity_poly.pdbx_seq_one_letter_code
_entity_poly.pdbx_strand_id
1 'polypeptide(L)'
;MRQVLFLSLIAVCGFFISGSLSAQDAEIEEVVVKGKVLQSDQVNALKTPTPIINVPQSLTIVTDEEMLEKGMRSIGDIVRYTPGVNTSQGEGHRDAVVFRGVRSTADFFQDGARDDVQYYRSLYNVEQVEILRGPNALLFGRGGTGGALNRVTKKAIIGDSSSSINLGMDSFGAFDVAADINMDMGDTMALRVNVHSDTLENHRDYYDGDRLGFNPTLRMKLSPETTLDLSYEHIDHERFIDRGIPTANNVPIKEYAEIVFGDKDNNVHTVEASVLRATVSHLFSDTMKGNLSVTSNSFEKMYQNTYAASHTAGSGVVTMDGYHDPTERDNFIMTGSLINELTLGSTTHTILAGFESIDTENSNFRFNTYWTSKDCSVSGYDQESFNITNPMDFTVTAGGAPTSVEYTNPCSLKSDTETDISVTSFFIQDQVDLTDNLILVLGGRHDTFDVTVDDIKNGTTASREDSEFSPRMGLIFKPRDSVSVYYSYSESFAPRSGEQYKKLTGGSPGSGETLRPDYFENTELGVKVDLTSDLSLTAAFFDSKADKAGYDGSSAEYIVQRGLEVSGMELELKGQVNDSLDLTFNFSNMDGKNGTKDAREIPEKTASLWANVTAANPNIGWAVGVMHQDDSLIKDGGTQMLPAYTRLDAAVYYKLSDDLRLQVNMENLTDKLYFPHSHSTHQVSVGRERNIRLSISRSF
;
A
#
# COMPACT_ATOMS: atom_id res chain seq x y z
N MET A 1 -22.74 -21.90 -6.14
CA MET A 1 -22.91 -20.57 -6.77
C MET A 1 -21.62 -20.09 -7.44
N ARG A 2 -20.46 -20.18 -6.77
CA ARG A 2 -19.14 -19.80 -7.31
C ARG A 2 -18.75 -20.46 -8.64
N GLN A 3 -18.93 -21.77 -8.81
CA GLN A 3 -18.62 -22.46 -10.07
C GLN A 3 -19.50 -22.03 -11.26
N VAL A 4 -20.70 -21.53 -11.01
CA VAL A 4 -21.61 -21.04 -12.07
C VAL A 4 -21.20 -19.64 -12.55
N LEU A 5 -20.65 -18.79 -11.66
CA LEU A 5 -20.11 -17.48 -12.04
C LEU A 5 -18.84 -17.62 -12.89
N PHE A 6 -17.97 -18.58 -12.56
CA PHE A 6 -16.73 -18.85 -13.32
C PHE A 6 -17.03 -19.28 -14.77
N LEU A 7 -18.01 -20.16 -14.97
CA LEU A 7 -18.47 -20.56 -16.29
C LEU A 7 -19.19 -19.44 -17.04
N SER A 8 -19.87 -18.55 -16.33
CA SER A 8 -20.55 -17.38 -16.93
C SER A 8 -19.56 -16.31 -17.39
N LEU A 9 -18.44 -16.11 -16.68
CA LEU A 9 -17.39 -15.18 -17.08
C LEU A 9 -16.69 -15.64 -18.37
N ILE A 10 -16.39 -16.94 -18.48
CA ILE A 10 -15.81 -17.53 -19.69
C ILE A 10 -16.80 -17.42 -20.87
N ALA A 11 -18.10 -17.55 -20.63
CA ALA A 11 -19.12 -17.39 -21.65
C ALA A 11 -19.29 -15.94 -22.13
N VAL A 12 -19.11 -14.96 -21.26
CA VAL A 12 -19.12 -13.53 -21.63
C VAL A 12 -17.89 -13.16 -22.45
N CYS A 13 -16.70 -13.66 -22.10
CA CYS A 13 -15.49 -13.49 -22.91
C CYS A 13 -15.62 -14.18 -24.30
N GLY A 14 -16.31 -15.32 -24.38
CA GLY A 14 -16.53 -16.05 -25.64
C GLY A 14 -17.51 -15.36 -26.61
N PHE A 15 -18.44 -14.53 -26.11
CA PHE A 15 -19.43 -13.85 -26.96
C PHE A 15 -18.87 -12.60 -27.64
N PHE A 16 -17.82 -11.96 -27.08
CA PHE A 16 -17.18 -10.78 -27.68
C PHE A 16 -16.15 -11.13 -28.79
N ILE A 17 -15.74 -12.39 -28.92
CA ILE A 17 -14.74 -12.84 -29.92
C ILE A 17 -15.35 -12.98 -31.34
N SER A 18 -16.68 -12.93 -31.51
CA SER A 18 -17.35 -13.16 -32.79
C SER A 18 -17.83 -11.90 -33.53
N GLY A 19 -17.54 -10.71 -33.04
CA GLY A 19 -17.73 -9.44 -33.74
C GLY A 19 -16.48 -9.06 -34.52
N SER A 20 -16.48 -9.20 -35.88
CA SER A 20 -15.44 -8.61 -36.71
C SER A 20 -15.49 -7.08 -36.62
N LEU A 21 -14.82 -6.50 -35.64
CA LEU A 21 -14.41 -5.11 -35.65
C LEU A 21 -13.26 -4.99 -36.67
N SER A 22 -13.44 -4.18 -37.71
CA SER A 22 -12.36 -3.85 -38.62
C SER A 22 -11.23 -3.20 -37.84
N ALA A 23 -10.12 -3.92 -37.73
CA ALA A 23 -8.89 -3.37 -37.22
C ALA A 23 -8.51 -2.17 -38.08
N GLN A 24 -8.64 -0.97 -37.53
CA GLN A 24 -7.74 0.11 -37.88
C GLN A 24 -6.42 -0.22 -37.18
N ASP A 25 -5.31 -0.14 -37.92
CA ASP A 25 -3.98 -0.43 -37.44
C ASP A 25 -3.72 0.36 -36.12
N ALA A 26 -4.04 -0.26 -35.00
CA ALA A 26 -3.57 0.17 -33.71
C ALA A 26 -2.16 -0.42 -33.58
N GLU A 27 -1.14 0.34 -33.98
CA GLU A 27 0.16 0.17 -33.38
C GLU A 27 -0.09 0.18 -31.86
N ILE A 28 0.24 -0.90 -31.16
CA ILE A 28 0.50 -0.82 -29.75
C ILE A 28 1.68 0.15 -29.68
N GLU A 29 1.39 1.46 -29.53
CA GLU A 29 2.38 2.32 -28.96
C GLU A 29 2.71 1.65 -27.64
N GLU A 30 3.86 1.02 -27.60
CA GLU A 30 4.56 0.71 -26.38
C GLU A 30 4.66 2.05 -25.68
N VAL A 31 3.67 2.38 -24.84
CA VAL A 31 3.73 3.50 -23.92
C VAL A 31 4.69 3.07 -22.81
N VAL A 32 5.89 2.69 -23.24
CA VAL A 32 7.07 2.87 -22.43
C VAL A 32 7.02 4.36 -22.12
N VAL A 33 7.06 4.73 -20.84
CA VAL A 33 7.31 6.11 -20.46
C VAL A 33 8.73 6.43 -20.96
N LYS A 34 8.86 6.47 -22.30
CA LYS A 34 10.01 6.91 -23.09
C LYS A 34 9.95 8.42 -23.09
N GLY A 35 10.09 8.98 -21.92
CA GLY A 35 10.06 10.41 -21.76
C GLY A 35 10.76 10.79 -20.49
N LYS A 36 11.13 12.03 -20.39
CA LYS A 36 11.74 12.63 -19.20
C LYS A 36 10.86 12.36 -17.98
N VAL A 37 11.11 11.28 -17.25
CA VAL A 37 10.32 10.84 -16.07
C VAL A 37 10.08 12.00 -15.10
N LEU A 38 11.11 12.84 -14.88
CA LEU A 38 11.03 14.00 -13.99
C LEU A 38 10.24 15.18 -14.58
N GLN A 39 9.96 15.19 -15.87
CA GLN A 39 9.15 16.23 -16.52
C GLN A 39 7.65 15.86 -16.58
N SER A 40 7.28 14.65 -16.13
CA SER A 40 5.88 14.25 -16.04
C SER A 40 5.16 15.12 -14.99
N ASP A 41 4.01 15.65 -15.36
CA ASP A 41 3.07 16.39 -14.52
C ASP A 41 1.80 15.56 -14.18
N GLN A 42 1.79 14.29 -14.59
CA GLN A 42 0.66 13.36 -14.42
C GLN A 42 0.68 12.67 -13.05
N VAL A 43 0.93 13.42 -11.99
CA VAL A 43 0.93 12.91 -10.60
C VAL A 43 -0.37 13.29 -9.93
N ASN A 44 -1.26 12.31 -9.77
CA ASN A 44 -2.57 12.48 -9.16
C ASN A 44 -2.46 12.98 -7.70
N ALA A 45 -1.52 12.40 -6.94
CA ALA A 45 -1.29 12.73 -5.54
C ALA A 45 -0.96 14.21 -5.29
N LEU A 46 -0.36 14.90 -6.24
CA LEU A 46 0.04 16.32 -6.06
C LEU A 46 -1.13 17.28 -6.20
N LYS A 47 -2.23 16.87 -6.83
CA LYS A 47 -3.40 17.70 -7.13
C LYS A 47 -3.10 18.96 -7.99
N THR A 48 -1.85 19.13 -8.45
CA THR A 48 -1.40 20.23 -9.31
C THR A 48 -0.64 19.66 -10.51
N PRO A 49 -0.69 20.29 -11.70
CA PRO A 49 0.07 19.88 -12.88
C PRO A 49 1.55 20.29 -12.73
N THR A 50 2.20 19.82 -11.68
CA THR A 50 3.58 20.19 -11.35
C THR A 50 4.51 19.09 -11.82
N PRO A 51 5.46 19.35 -12.73
CA PRO A 51 6.49 18.39 -13.12
C PRO A 51 7.25 17.85 -11.90
N ILE A 52 7.54 16.57 -11.88
CA ILE A 52 8.20 15.89 -10.73
C ILE A 52 9.52 16.58 -10.36
N ILE A 53 10.24 17.11 -11.33
CA ILE A 53 11.49 17.86 -11.10
C ILE A 53 11.27 19.11 -10.23
N ASN A 54 10.07 19.67 -10.21
CA ASN A 54 9.68 20.85 -9.43
C ASN A 54 8.93 20.48 -8.13
N VAL A 55 8.96 19.23 -7.72
CA VAL A 55 8.35 18.75 -6.47
C VAL A 55 9.44 18.63 -5.39
N PRO A 56 9.39 19.41 -4.29
CA PRO A 56 10.41 19.35 -3.24
C PRO A 56 10.13 18.19 -2.27
N GLN A 57 10.07 16.96 -2.79
CA GLN A 57 9.82 15.73 -2.04
C GLN A 57 10.28 14.51 -2.82
N SER A 58 10.70 13.46 -2.11
CA SER A 58 10.98 12.15 -2.68
C SER A 58 9.68 11.49 -3.13
N LEU A 59 9.58 11.15 -4.39
CA LEU A 59 8.43 10.53 -5.05
C LEU A 59 8.90 9.48 -6.05
N THR A 60 8.29 8.29 -6.00
CA THR A 60 8.49 7.23 -7.00
C THR A 60 7.14 6.91 -7.65
N ILE A 61 7.12 6.77 -8.97
CA ILE A 61 5.97 6.31 -9.74
C ILE A 61 6.31 4.95 -10.33
N VAL A 62 5.38 3.98 -10.18
CA VAL A 62 5.45 2.66 -10.80
C VAL A 62 4.23 2.50 -11.69
N THR A 63 4.43 2.39 -13.00
CA THR A 63 3.35 2.28 -14.00
C THR A 63 2.83 0.84 -14.11
N ASP A 64 1.65 0.66 -14.71
CA ASP A 64 1.07 -0.65 -14.99
C ASP A 64 1.96 -1.50 -15.91
N GLU A 65 2.62 -0.87 -16.89
CA GLU A 65 3.60 -1.51 -17.76
C GLU A 65 4.81 -2.03 -16.97
N GLU A 66 5.36 -1.23 -16.06
CA GLU A 66 6.46 -1.63 -15.17
C GLU A 66 6.02 -2.77 -14.22
N MET A 67 4.79 -2.71 -13.70
CA MET A 67 4.21 -3.78 -12.90
C MET A 67 4.09 -5.08 -13.69
N LEU A 68 3.59 -5.01 -14.91
CA LEU A 68 3.49 -6.16 -15.81
C LEU A 68 4.87 -6.74 -16.15
N GLU A 69 5.81 -5.90 -16.54
CA GLU A 69 7.17 -6.30 -16.91
C GLU A 69 7.89 -7.06 -15.78
N LYS A 70 7.85 -6.49 -14.58
CA LYS A 70 8.50 -7.08 -13.39
C LYS A 70 7.66 -8.21 -12.76
N GLY A 71 6.45 -8.45 -13.24
CA GLY A 71 5.53 -9.45 -12.69
C GLY A 71 5.02 -9.10 -11.28
N MET A 72 4.89 -7.81 -10.97
CA MET A 72 4.40 -7.32 -9.68
C MET A 72 2.89 -7.56 -9.55
N ARG A 73 2.44 -8.16 -8.45
CA ARG A 73 1.05 -8.54 -8.22
C ARG A 73 0.48 -8.05 -6.89
N SER A 74 1.32 -7.41 -6.09
CA SER A 74 0.96 -6.91 -4.77
C SER A 74 1.72 -5.61 -4.48
N ILE A 75 1.20 -4.84 -3.53
CA ILE A 75 1.90 -3.67 -2.99
C ILE A 75 3.31 -4.08 -2.48
N GLY A 76 3.42 -5.25 -1.86
CA GLY A 76 4.71 -5.77 -1.40
C GLY A 76 5.75 -5.95 -2.50
N ASP A 77 5.32 -6.31 -3.72
CA ASP A 77 6.24 -6.45 -4.86
C ASP A 77 6.72 -5.08 -5.35
N ILE A 78 5.84 -4.06 -5.34
CA ILE A 78 6.15 -2.69 -5.75
C ILE A 78 7.16 -2.04 -4.79
N VAL A 79 6.92 -2.10 -3.49
CA VAL A 79 7.75 -1.40 -2.51
C VAL A 79 9.16 -1.99 -2.40
N ARG A 80 9.38 -3.25 -2.78
CA ARG A 80 10.73 -3.84 -2.87
C ARG A 80 11.65 -3.14 -3.87
N TYR A 81 11.07 -2.43 -4.85
CA TYR A 81 11.78 -1.62 -5.84
C TYR A 81 11.67 -0.12 -5.57
N THR A 82 11.38 0.27 -4.30
CA THR A 82 11.27 1.68 -3.90
C THR A 82 12.28 1.97 -2.79
N PRO A 83 13.17 2.97 -2.95
CA PRO A 83 14.15 3.28 -1.92
C PRO A 83 13.49 3.84 -0.66
N GLY A 84 14.00 3.48 0.53
CA GLY A 84 13.49 3.96 1.82
C GLY A 84 12.14 3.37 2.24
N VAL A 85 11.65 2.35 1.53
CA VAL A 85 10.37 1.70 1.79
C VAL A 85 10.54 0.20 1.90
N ASN A 86 9.94 -0.41 2.92
CA ASN A 86 9.97 -1.85 3.16
C ASN A 86 8.56 -2.39 3.41
N THR A 87 8.42 -3.71 3.43
CA THR A 87 7.19 -4.38 3.86
C THR A 87 7.29 -4.81 5.31
N SER A 88 6.16 -4.77 6.02
CA SER A 88 5.94 -5.52 7.26
C SER A 88 5.01 -6.70 6.98
N GLN A 89 4.86 -7.62 7.93
CA GLN A 89 4.04 -8.82 7.72
C GLN A 89 2.54 -8.52 7.56
N GLY A 90 2.03 -7.45 8.17
CA GLY A 90 0.59 -7.15 8.11
C GLY A 90 -0.30 -8.24 8.73
N GLU A 91 0.22 -9.01 9.68
CA GLU A 91 -0.48 -10.14 10.32
C GLU A 91 -0.94 -11.23 9.34
N GLY A 92 -0.35 -11.25 8.12
CA GLY A 92 -0.68 -12.24 7.09
C GLY A 92 -2.01 -11.99 6.36
N HIS A 93 -2.69 -10.86 6.61
CA HIS A 93 -4.00 -10.58 6.00
C HIS A 93 -4.15 -9.18 5.38
N ARG A 94 -3.14 -8.30 5.48
CA ARG A 94 -3.22 -6.93 4.99
C ARG A 94 -1.88 -6.41 4.45
N ASP A 95 -1.96 -5.42 3.56
CA ASP A 95 -0.79 -4.62 3.25
C ASP A 95 -0.30 -3.88 4.49
N ALA A 96 1.00 -3.89 4.71
CA ALA A 96 1.67 -3.13 5.73
C ALA A 96 3.00 -2.64 5.17
N VAL A 97 3.12 -1.33 5.02
CA VAL A 97 4.29 -0.68 4.44
C VAL A 97 5.05 0.06 5.53
N VAL A 98 6.36 0.03 5.45
CA VAL A 98 7.26 0.76 6.35
C VAL A 98 7.94 1.85 5.55
N PHE A 99 7.47 3.08 5.69
CA PHE A 99 8.04 4.27 5.05
C PHE A 99 9.08 4.89 5.99
N ARG A 100 10.36 4.88 5.62
CA ARG A 100 11.43 5.48 6.44
C ARG A 100 11.34 5.07 7.92
N GLY A 101 11.09 3.78 8.18
CA GLY A 101 10.95 3.22 9.54
C GLY A 101 9.57 3.39 10.18
N VAL A 102 8.66 4.14 9.61
CA VAL A 102 7.27 4.29 10.09
C VAL A 102 6.39 3.23 9.45
N ARG A 103 5.90 2.26 10.24
CA ARG A 103 4.93 1.27 9.77
C ARG A 103 3.55 1.90 9.67
N SER A 104 2.87 1.64 8.56
CA SER A 104 1.47 2.00 8.35
C SER A 104 0.68 0.87 7.69
N THR A 105 -0.58 0.73 8.11
CA THR A 105 -1.61 -0.11 7.48
C THR A 105 -2.79 0.73 6.98
N ALA A 106 -2.73 2.06 7.09
CA ALA A 106 -3.81 2.99 6.82
C ALA A 106 -3.43 4.17 5.89
N ASP A 107 -2.16 4.28 5.49
CA ASP A 107 -1.70 5.37 4.61
C ASP A 107 -1.75 4.96 3.13
N PHE A 108 -2.87 4.34 2.77
CA PHE A 108 -3.21 3.97 1.40
C PHE A 108 -4.32 4.86 0.89
N PHE A 109 -4.23 5.18 -0.40
CA PHE A 109 -5.18 6.03 -1.11
C PHE A 109 -5.49 5.43 -2.47
N GLN A 110 -6.67 5.79 -3.00
CA GLN A 110 -7.08 5.46 -4.35
C GLN A 110 -7.64 6.72 -5.00
N ASP A 111 -6.98 7.20 -6.07
CA ASP A 111 -7.27 8.47 -6.73
C ASP A 111 -7.34 9.67 -5.76
N GLY A 112 -6.48 9.65 -4.74
CA GLY A 112 -6.40 10.66 -3.70
C GLY A 112 -7.44 10.56 -2.59
N ALA A 113 -8.41 9.64 -2.66
CA ALA A 113 -9.34 9.34 -1.57
C ALA A 113 -8.75 8.28 -0.65
N ARG A 114 -8.97 8.41 0.66
CA ARG A 114 -8.45 7.50 1.67
C ARG A 114 -9.06 6.10 1.55
N ASP A 115 -8.17 5.08 1.60
CA ASP A 115 -8.49 3.65 1.63
C ASP A 115 -7.73 3.02 2.81
N ASP A 116 -8.26 3.16 4.02
CA ASP A 116 -7.61 2.79 5.27
C ASP A 116 -8.15 1.49 5.91
N VAL A 117 -8.98 0.74 5.20
CA VAL A 117 -9.39 -0.60 5.60
C VAL A 117 -8.21 -1.57 5.42
N GLN A 118 -8.09 -2.52 6.34
CA GLN A 118 -6.97 -3.45 6.38
C GLN A 118 -7.25 -4.70 5.54
N TYR A 119 -6.73 -4.73 4.30
CA TYR A 119 -6.79 -5.86 3.38
C TYR A 119 -5.59 -5.83 2.41
N TYR A 120 -5.42 -6.86 1.58
CA TYR A 120 -4.46 -6.84 0.48
C TYR A 120 -5.09 -6.29 -0.79
N ARG A 121 -4.55 -5.21 -1.30
CA ARG A 121 -5.06 -4.45 -2.45
C ARG A 121 -4.65 -5.09 -3.77
N SER A 122 -5.62 -5.26 -4.67
CA SER A 122 -5.37 -5.70 -6.05
C SER A 122 -4.84 -4.54 -6.91
N LEU A 123 -4.14 -4.90 -8.00
CA LEU A 123 -3.52 -3.95 -8.93
C LEU A 123 -4.13 -4.01 -10.35
N TYR A 124 -5.18 -4.78 -10.58
CA TYR A 124 -5.74 -5.08 -11.91
C TYR A 124 -6.29 -3.86 -12.65
N ASN A 125 -6.81 -2.88 -11.91
CA ASN A 125 -7.41 -1.65 -12.42
C ASN A 125 -6.53 -0.42 -12.22
N VAL A 126 -5.26 -0.62 -11.88
CA VAL A 126 -4.32 0.46 -11.54
C VAL A 126 -3.50 0.83 -12.77
N GLU A 127 -3.45 2.11 -13.10
CA GLU A 127 -2.61 2.70 -14.14
C GLU A 127 -1.21 3.02 -13.63
N GLN A 128 -1.14 3.53 -12.40
CA GLN A 128 0.14 3.79 -11.72
C GLN A 128 -0.02 3.76 -10.20
N VAL A 129 1.08 3.46 -9.53
CA VAL A 129 1.21 3.59 -8.07
C VAL A 129 2.21 4.70 -7.77
N GLU A 130 1.77 5.67 -6.97
CA GLU A 130 2.53 6.83 -6.55
C GLU A 130 2.94 6.66 -5.09
N ILE A 131 4.24 6.70 -4.81
CA ILE A 131 4.79 6.49 -3.47
C ILE A 131 5.52 7.75 -3.02
N LEU A 132 4.91 8.47 -2.10
CA LEU A 132 5.46 9.68 -1.50
C LEU A 132 6.12 9.32 -0.17
N ARG A 133 7.36 9.76 0.03
CA ARG A 133 8.12 9.50 1.26
C ARG A 133 8.22 10.76 2.10
N GLY A 134 8.14 10.60 3.41
CA GLY A 134 8.02 11.66 4.39
C GLY A 134 6.58 12.13 4.61
N PRO A 135 6.29 12.84 5.72
CA PRO A 135 4.98 13.37 6.06
C PRO A 135 4.39 14.23 4.94
N ASN A 136 3.13 14.01 4.61
CA ASN A 136 2.43 14.77 3.58
C ASN A 136 0.96 15.03 3.94
N ALA A 137 0.75 15.68 5.08
CA ALA A 137 -0.59 16.02 5.53
C ALA A 137 -1.31 17.00 4.59
N LEU A 138 -0.60 17.92 3.92
CA LEU A 138 -1.23 18.87 3.01
C LEU A 138 -2.14 18.19 1.99
N LEU A 139 -1.67 17.11 1.39
CA LEU A 139 -2.37 16.44 0.29
C LEU A 139 -3.29 15.31 0.77
N PHE A 140 -2.92 14.63 1.86
CA PHE A 140 -3.54 13.40 2.32
C PHE A 140 -4.18 13.50 3.72
N GLY A 141 -4.05 14.64 4.40
CA GLY A 141 -4.60 14.86 5.74
C GLY A 141 -3.89 14.06 6.83
N ARG A 142 -4.62 13.68 7.86
CA ARG A 142 -4.13 12.91 9.00
C ARG A 142 -3.45 11.61 8.58
N GLY A 143 -2.49 11.13 9.34
CA GLY A 143 -1.64 9.98 8.96
C GLY A 143 -0.59 10.42 7.95
N GLY A 144 -0.18 9.55 7.04
CA GLY A 144 0.90 9.83 6.08
C GLY A 144 2.21 10.18 6.79
N THR A 145 2.40 9.66 7.98
CA THR A 145 3.43 10.09 8.93
C THR A 145 4.84 9.73 8.45
N GLY A 146 4.99 8.62 7.78
CA GLY A 146 6.24 8.21 7.11
C GLY A 146 6.18 8.36 5.60
N GLY A 147 4.97 8.44 5.05
CA GLY A 147 4.70 8.51 3.61
C GLY A 147 3.28 8.11 3.27
N ALA A 148 2.95 8.10 1.99
CA ALA A 148 1.65 7.69 1.47
C ALA A 148 1.82 6.91 0.16
N LEU A 149 0.94 5.94 -0.06
CA LEU A 149 0.85 5.18 -1.30
C LEU A 149 -0.52 5.42 -1.94
N ASN A 150 -0.51 6.03 -3.13
CA ASN A 150 -1.71 6.33 -3.90
C ASN A 150 -1.79 5.44 -5.14
N ARG A 151 -2.87 4.66 -5.27
CA ARG A 151 -3.20 3.91 -6.48
C ARG A 151 -4.03 4.78 -7.39
N VAL A 152 -3.58 5.02 -8.61
CA VAL A 152 -4.32 5.74 -9.63
C VAL A 152 -5.04 4.73 -10.51
N THR A 153 -6.36 4.79 -10.57
CA THR A 153 -7.15 3.84 -11.34
C THR A 153 -7.23 4.21 -12.81
N LYS A 154 -7.35 3.20 -13.65
CA LYS A 154 -7.55 3.33 -15.10
C LYS A 154 -8.88 4.02 -15.39
N LYS A 155 -8.86 5.07 -16.21
CA LYS A 155 -10.04 5.83 -16.61
C LYS A 155 -10.43 5.54 -18.06
N ALA A 156 -11.70 5.70 -18.41
CA ALA A 156 -12.16 5.59 -19.79
C ALA A 156 -11.56 6.69 -20.67
N ILE A 157 -11.17 6.35 -21.90
CA ILE A 157 -10.50 7.23 -22.86
C ILE A 157 -11.44 7.45 -24.05
N ILE A 158 -11.86 8.69 -24.27
CA ILE A 158 -12.71 9.09 -25.39
C ILE A 158 -11.84 9.15 -26.66
N GLY A 159 -12.32 8.54 -27.74
CA GLY A 159 -11.61 8.46 -29.02
C GLY A 159 -10.68 7.27 -29.13
N ASP A 160 -10.70 6.36 -28.15
CA ASP A 160 -9.93 5.11 -28.14
C ASP A 160 -10.85 3.90 -27.95
N SER A 161 -10.58 2.79 -28.64
CA SER A 161 -11.29 1.51 -28.51
C SER A 161 -10.29 0.37 -28.33
N SER A 162 -9.37 0.53 -27.41
CA SER A 162 -8.38 -0.49 -27.07
C SER A 162 -8.92 -1.52 -26.07
N SER A 163 -8.47 -2.74 -26.21
CA SER A 163 -8.81 -3.82 -25.27
C SER A 163 -7.61 -4.73 -25.05
N SER A 164 -7.46 -5.26 -23.84
CA SER A 164 -6.44 -6.27 -23.56
C SER A 164 -6.96 -7.38 -22.68
N ILE A 165 -6.40 -8.58 -22.84
CA ILE A 165 -6.62 -9.74 -21.98
C ILE A 165 -5.27 -10.26 -21.55
N ASN A 166 -5.11 -10.49 -20.25
CA ASN A 166 -3.94 -11.09 -19.65
C ASN A 166 -4.33 -12.41 -18.97
N LEU A 167 -3.57 -13.47 -19.25
CA LEU A 167 -3.69 -14.77 -18.61
C LEU A 167 -2.36 -15.09 -17.96
N GLY A 168 -2.40 -15.66 -16.76
CA GLY A 168 -1.19 -16.04 -16.05
C GLY A 168 -1.35 -17.33 -15.26
N MET A 169 -0.25 -18.06 -15.12
CA MET A 169 -0.15 -19.23 -14.24
C MET A 169 1.26 -19.34 -13.70
N ASP A 170 1.39 -19.90 -12.51
CA ASP A 170 2.71 -20.05 -11.89
C ASP A 170 3.00 -21.49 -11.42
N SER A 171 4.24 -21.71 -10.96
CA SER A 171 4.71 -23.04 -10.56
C SER A 171 4.09 -23.54 -9.25
N PHE A 172 3.41 -22.71 -8.48
CA PHE A 172 2.68 -23.13 -7.28
C PHE A 172 1.25 -23.55 -7.59
N GLY A 173 0.73 -23.23 -8.78
CA GLY A 173 -0.63 -23.56 -9.20
C GLY A 173 -1.56 -22.37 -9.26
N ALA A 174 -1.10 -21.17 -8.88
CA ALA A 174 -1.91 -19.96 -9.01
C ALA A 174 -2.22 -19.66 -10.48
N PHE A 175 -3.45 -19.23 -10.74
CA PHE A 175 -3.95 -18.86 -12.06
C PHE A 175 -4.67 -17.51 -11.97
N ASP A 176 -4.52 -16.68 -13.00
CA ASP A 176 -5.25 -15.42 -13.10
C ASP A 176 -5.71 -15.11 -14.54
N VAL A 177 -6.80 -14.38 -14.60
CA VAL A 177 -7.31 -13.75 -15.81
C VAL A 177 -7.67 -12.30 -15.51
N ALA A 178 -7.23 -11.39 -16.37
CA ALA A 178 -7.63 -9.98 -16.32
C ALA A 178 -8.01 -9.51 -17.71
N ALA A 179 -9.05 -8.68 -17.79
CA ALA A 179 -9.46 -7.98 -19.01
C ALA A 179 -9.59 -6.48 -18.72
N ASP A 180 -9.11 -5.69 -19.67
CA ASP A 180 -9.20 -4.23 -19.70
C ASP A 180 -9.79 -3.85 -21.06
N ILE A 181 -10.99 -3.30 -21.09
CA ILE A 181 -11.75 -3.04 -22.29
C ILE A 181 -12.20 -1.59 -22.29
N ASN A 182 -11.61 -0.76 -23.15
CA ASN A 182 -12.04 0.61 -23.39
C ASN A 182 -12.90 0.69 -24.65
N MET A 183 -14.08 1.24 -24.51
CA MET A 183 -15.08 1.37 -25.59
C MET A 183 -15.35 2.84 -25.83
N ASP A 184 -14.95 3.35 -26.98
CA ASP A 184 -15.37 4.67 -27.43
C ASP A 184 -16.86 4.67 -27.77
N MET A 185 -17.61 5.62 -27.20
CA MET A 185 -19.06 5.76 -27.39
C MET A 185 -19.38 7.07 -28.12
N GLY A 186 -18.46 7.54 -28.93
CA GLY A 186 -18.51 8.77 -29.71
C GLY A 186 -17.73 9.92 -29.07
N ASP A 187 -17.84 11.11 -29.67
CA ASP A 187 -16.95 12.26 -29.38
C ASP A 187 -17.00 12.76 -27.92
N THR A 188 -17.99 12.33 -27.14
CA THR A 188 -18.24 12.89 -25.79
C THR A 188 -18.29 11.86 -24.69
N MET A 189 -18.18 10.56 -24.99
CA MET A 189 -18.37 9.53 -23.99
C MET A 189 -17.51 8.31 -24.29
N ALA A 190 -16.98 7.67 -23.24
CA ALA A 190 -16.31 6.38 -23.30
C ALA A 190 -16.59 5.57 -22.04
N LEU A 191 -16.65 4.25 -22.18
CA LEU A 191 -16.79 3.28 -21.10
C LEU A 191 -15.56 2.37 -21.08
N ARG A 192 -14.90 2.23 -19.94
CA ARG A 192 -13.83 1.25 -19.71
C ARG A 192 -14.25 0.26 -18.64
N VAL A 193 -13.98 -1.02 -18.86
CA VAL A 193 -14.31 -2.06 -17.91
C VAL A 193 -13.06 -2.88 -17.62
N ASN A 194 -12.65 -2.89 -16.36
CA ASN A 194 -11.58 -3.75 -15.85
C ASN A 194 -12.21 -4.90 -15.06
N VAL A 195 -11.80 -6.13 -15.35
CA VAL A 195 -12.26 -7.35 -14.68
C VAL A 195 -11.05 -8.22 -14.37
N HIS A 196 -11.05 -8.81 -13.21
CA HIS A 196 -9.98 -9.70 -12.77
C HIS A 196 -10.52 -10.83 -11.90
N SER A 197 -9.97 -12.03 -12.11
CA SER A 197 -10.16 -13.16 -11.19
C SER A 197 -8.86 -13.93 -11.09
N ASP A 198 -8.45 -14.28 -9.89
CA ASP A 198 -7.28 -15.13 -9.67
C ASP A 198 -7.46 -16.09 -8.49
N THR A 199 -6.68 -17.16 -8.52
CA THR A 199 -6.45 -18.04 -7.39
C THR A 199 -5.10 -17.68 -6.75
N LEU A 200 -5.01 -17.81 -5.44
CA LEU A 200 -3.79 -17.52 -4.67
C LEU A 200 -3.18 -18.83 -4.23
N GLU A 201 -1.90 -19.04 -4.57
CA GLU A 201 -1.10 -20.18 -4.15
C GLU A 201 0.31 -19.72 -3.84
N ASN A 202 1.01 -20.42 -2.96
CA ASN A 202 2.45 -20.26 -2.75
C ASN A 202 3.09 -21.56 -2.24
N HIS A 203 4.36 -21.50 -1.83
CA HIS A 203 5.11 -22.66 -1.33
C HIS A 203 4.68 -23.13 0.07
N ARG A 204 3.86 -22.35 0.81
CA ARG A 204 3.42 -22.69 2.16
C ARG A 204 2.21 -23.61 2.09
N ASP A 205 2.21 -24.69 2.86
CA ASP A 205 1.08 -25.60 2.97
C ASP A 205 -0.21 -24.84 3.36
N TYR A 206 -1.32 -25.24 2.77
CA TYR A 206 -2.67 -24.66 3.02
C TYR A 206 -2.86 -23.22 2.56
N TYR A 207 -1.85 -22.57 1.99
CA TYR A 207 -2.00 -21.21 1.49
C TYR A 207 -2.75 -21.24 0.17
N ASP A 208 -3.99 -20.82 0.23
CA ASP A 208 -4.91 -20.70 -0.90
C ASP A 208 -5.76 -19.43 -0.78
N GLY A 209 -6.55 -19.16 -1.79
CA GLY A 209 -7.53 -18.08 -1.81
C GLY A 209 -8.00 -17.73 -3.21
N ASP A 210 -8.99 -16.87 -3.25
CA ASP A 210 -9.59 -16.33 -4.46
C ASP A 210 -9.68 -14.82 -4.40
N ARG A 211 -9.55 -14.15 -5.57
CA ARG A 211 -9.87 -12.72 -5.71
C ARG A 211 -10.71 -12.49 -6.95
N LEU A 212 -11.74 -11.67 -6.79
CA LEU A 212 -12.53 -11.13 -7.88
C LEU A 212 -12.53 -9.61 -7.79
N GLY A 213 -12.32 -8.94 -8.91
CA GLY A 213 -12.42 -7.50 -9.05
C GLY A 213 -13.21 -7.14 -10.31
N PHE A 214 -14.10 -6.15 -10.20
CA PHE A 214 -14.89 -5.62 -11.31
C PHE A 214 -14.98 -4.10 -11.19
N ASN A 215 -14.46 -3.37 -12.19
CA ASN A 215 -14.39 -1.92 -12.15
C ASN A 215 -14.79 -1.30 -13.51
N PRO A 216 -16.07 -0.99 -13.74
CA PRO A 216 -16.51 -0.13 -14.83
C PRO A 216 -16.25 1.35 -14.50
N THR A 217 -15.74 2.08 -15.50
CA THR A 217 -15.54 3.53 -15.45
C THR A 217 -16.16 4.18 -16.67
N LEU A 218 -16.89 5.28 -16.49
CA LEU A 218 -17.54 6.04 -17.55
C LEU A 218 -17.01 7.47 -17.53
N ARG A 219 -16.49 7.92 -18.66
CA ARG A 219 -16.11 9.33 -18.88
C ARG A 219 -17.09 10.00 -19.81
N MET A 220 -17.54 11.21 -19.44
CA MET A 220 -18.44 12.04 -20.24
C MET A 220 -17.90 13.48 -20.32
N LYS A 221 -17.77 14.01 -21.54
CA LYS A 221 -17.61 15.44 -21.78
C LYS A 221 -18.99 16.10 -21.74
N LEU A 222 -19.34 16.79 -20.67
CA LEU A 222 -20.62 17.52 -20.51
C LEU A 222 -20.62 18.83 -21.29
N SER A 223 -19.43 19.45 -21.44
CA SER A 223 -19.14 20.58 -22.31
C SER A 223 -17.65 20.49 -22.72
N PRO A 224 -17.16 21.38 -23.61
CA PRO A 224 -15.72 21.47 -23.91
C PRO A 224 -14.85 21.67 -22.67
N GLU A 225 -15.39 22.34 -21.64
CA GLU A 225 -14.67 22.69 -20.41
C GLU A 225 -14.98 21.73 -19.23
N THR A 226 -16.01 20.86 -19.35
CA THR A 226 -16.50 20.05 -18.22
C THR A 226 -16.45 18.56 -18.54
N THR A 227 -15.73 17.80 -17.73
CA THR A 227 -15.68 16.35 -17.79
C THR A 227 -16.25 15.75 -16.49
N LEU A 228 -17.06 14.69 -16.61
CA LEU A 228 -17.54 13.87 -15.52
C LEU A 228 -16.95 12.45 -15.68
N ASP A 229 -16.27 11.98 -14.66
CA ASP A 229 -15.82 10.60 -14.51
C ASP A 229 -16.65 9.89 -13.43
N LEU A 230 -17.26 8.76 -13.78
CA LEU A 230 -17.95 7.87 -12.84
C LEU A 230 -17.22 6.54 -12.79
N SER A 231 -17.03 6.00 -11.60
CA SER A 231 -16.37 4.71 -11.37
C SER A 231 -17.12 3.93 -10.31
N TYR A 232 -17.28 2.63 -10.54
CA TYR A 232 -17.73 1.67 -9.54
C TYR A 232 -16.71 0.55 -9.46
N GLU A 233 -16.35 0.12 -8.25
CA GLU A 233 -15.49 -1.03 -8.04
C GLU A 233 -16.15 -1.98 -7.05
N HIS A 234 -16.14 -3.26 -7.40
CA HIS A 234 -16.53 -4.37 -6.52
C HIS A 234 -15.33 -5.28 -6.32
N ILE A 235 -15.10 -5.65 -5.06
CA ILE A 235 -14.00 -6.50 -4.61
C ILE A 235 -14.60 -7.64 -3.77
N ASP A 236 -14.21 -8.88 -4.08
CA ASP A 236 -14.50 -10.07 -3.26
C ASP A 236 -13.22 -10.91 -3.18
N HIS A 237 -12.61 -10.96 -1.99
CA HIS A 237 -11.36 -11.65 -1.75
C HIS A 237 -11.47 -12.58 -0.55
N GLU A 238 -10.93 -13.79 -0.69
CA GLU A 238 -10.71 -14.73 0.39
C GLU A 238 -9.27 -15.25 0.33
N ARG A 239 -8.64 -15.48 1.48
CA ARG A 239 -7.31 -16.10 1.54
C ARG A 239 -7.02 -16.76 2.87
N PHE A 240 -6.13 -17.73 2.84
CA PHE A 240 -5.53 -18.30 4.04
C PHE A 240 -4.60 -17.29 4.73
N ILE A 241 -4.58 -17.30 6.08
CA ILE A 241 -3.68 -16.46 6.89
C ILE A 241 -2.53 -17.31 7.42
N ASP A 242 -1.31 -17.08 6.90
CA ASP A 242 -0.07 -17.59 7.47
C ASP A 242 0.67 -16.47 8.21
N ARG A 243 0.90 -16.64 9.50
CA ARG A 243 1.63 -15.67 10.33
C ARG A 243 3.10 -16.05 10.53
N GLY A 244 3.57 -17.08 9.82
CA GLY A 244 4.96 -17.49 9.77
C GLY A 244 5.41 -18.30 10.99
N ILE A 245 6.69 -18.22 11.30
CA ILE A 245 7.40 -19.11 12.21
C ILE A 245 8.02 -18.38 13.41
N PRO A 246 8.26 -19.07 14.55
CA PRO A 246 8.95 -18.50 15.70
C PRO A 246 10.46 -18.35 15.51
N THR A 247 11.09 -17.57 16.40
CA THR A 247 12.55 -17.42 16.51
C THR A 247 13.13 -18.21 17.68
N ALA A 248 14.38 -18.60 17.53
CA ALA A 248 15.24 -19.08 18.61
C ALA A 248 16.67 -18.58 18.41
N ASN A 249 17.44 -18.42 19.48
CA ASN A 249 18.82 -17.92 19.39
C ASN A 249 18.96 -16.62 18.57
N ASN A 250 17.97 -15.73 18.72
CA ASN A 250 17.88 -14.43 18.06
C ASN A 250 17.60 -14.43 16.54
N VAL A 251 17.32 -15.57 15.94
CA VAL A 251 17.03 -15.69 14.50
C VAL A 251 15.81 -16.60 14.25
N PRO A 252 15.16 -16.52 13.08
CA PRO A 252 14.09 -17.45 12.70
C PRO A 252 14.57 -18.90 12.69
N ILE A 253 13.73 -19.83 13.15
CA ILE A 253 14.08 -21.27 13.19
C ILE A 253 13.89 -21.84 11.79
N LYS A 254 14.98 -22.03 11.06
CA LYS A 254 14.96 -22.48 9.66
C LYS A 254 14.33 -23.87 9.49
N GLU A 255 14.47 -24.73 10.47
CA GLU A 255 13.90 -26.08 10.50
C GLU A 255 12.36 -26.06 10.53
N TYR A 256 11.74 -24.91 10.85
CA TYR A 256 10.31 -24.73 10.86
C TYR A 256 9.78 -24.04 9.59
N ALA A 257 10.63 -23.81 8.60
CA ALA A 257 10.23 -23.12 7.37
C ALA A 257 9.06 -23.81 6.63
N GLU A 258 8.97 -25.15 6.74
CA GLU A 258 7.88 -25.94 6.14
C GLU A 258 6.64 -26.09 7.05
N ILE A 259 6.68 -25.57 8.29
CA ILE A 259 5.59 -25.76 9.25
C ILE A 259 4.68 -24.52 9.24
N VAL A 260 3.40 -24.73 9.03
CA VAL A 260 2.35 -23.71 9.20
C VAL A 260 1.86 -23.71 10.64
N PHE A 261 2.15 -22.63 11.38
CA PHE A 261 1.67 -22.42 12.75
C PHE A 261 0.31 -21.73 12.71
N GLY A 262 -0.70 -22.46 12.23
CA GLY A 262 -2.07 -21.97 12.06
C GLY A 262 -3.06 -23.12 11.86
N ASP A 263 -4.32 -22.86 12.13
CA ASP A 263 -5.41 -23.78 11.85
C ASP A 263 -5.69 -23.83 10.36
N LYS A 264 -5.39 -24.98 9.73
CA LYS A 264 -5.51 -25.17 8.29
C LYS A 264 -6.93 -24.99 7.72
N ASP A 265 -7.95 -25.16 8.56
CA ASP A 265 -9.36 -25.10 8.17
C ASP A 265 -10.03 -23.77 8.55
N ASN A 266 -9.40 -22.99 9.45
CA ASN A 266 -10.03 -21.82 10.06
C ASN A 266 -9.21 -20.53 10.01
N ASN A 267 -7.94 -20.57 9.55
CA ASN A 267 -7.16 -19.36 9.33
C ASN A 267 -7.59 -18.71 8.01
N VAL A 268 -8.53 -17.77 8.07
CA VAL A 268 -9.12 -17.17 6.87
C VAL A 268 -9.29 -15.66 7.02
N HIS A 269 -9.03 -14.95 5.94
CA HIS A 269 -9.37 -13.53 5.76
C HIS A 269 -10.32 -13.40 4.59
N THR A 270 -11.42 -12.67 4.80
CA THR A 270 -12.35 -12.28 3.75
C THR A 270 -12.48 -10.76 3.70
N VAL A 271 -12.68 -10.22 2.53
CA VAL A 271 -13.12 -8.83 2.31
C VAL A 271 -14.05 -8.76 1.12
N GLU A 272 -15.21 -8.16 1.33
CA GLU A 272 -16.10 -7.72 0.27
C GLU A 272 -16.18 -6.19 0.34
N ALA A 273 -16.07 -5.53 -0.81
CA ALA A 273 -16.13 -4.07 -0.86
C ALA A 273 -16.83 -3.55 -2.11
N SER A 274 -17.51 -2.42 -1.95
CA SER A 274 -18.10 -1.63 -3.03
C SER A 274 -17.62 -0.19 -2.91
N VAL A 275 -17.07 0.37 -4.00
CA VAL A 275 -16.57 1.75 -4.06
C VAL A 275 -17.22 2.46 -5.24
N LEU A 276 -18.01 3.48 -4.97
CA LEU A 276 -18.60 4.36 -5.97
C LEU A 276 -17.90 5.73 -5.93
N ARG A 277 -17.45 6.22 -7.09
CA ARG A 277 -16.79 7.53 -7.21
C ARG A 277 -17.38 8.33 -8.35
N ALA A 278 -17.58 9.63 -8.14
CA ALA A 278 -17.92 10.61 -9.15
C ALA A 278 -16.96 11.78 -9.05
N THR A 279 -16.33 12.16 -10.16
CA THR A 279 -15.42 13.31 -10.23
C THR A 279 -15.81 14.23 -11.36
N VAL A 280 -16.10 15.50 -11.04
CA VAL A 280 -16.31 16.56 -12.01
C VAL A 280 -15.06 17.42 -12.09
N SER A 281 -14.52 17.59 -13.29
CA SER A 281 -13.44 18.51 -13.60
C SER A 281 -13.96 19.62 -14.50
N HIS A 282 -13.68 20.89 -14.17
CA HIS A 282 -14.14 22.04 -14.93
C HIS A 282 -13.01 23.06 -15.15
N LEU A 283 -12.84 23.51 -16.37
CA LEU A 283 -11.95 24.61 -16.74
C LEU A 283 -12.74 25.93 -16.70
N PHE A 284 -12.52 26.76 -15.68
CA PHE A 284 -13.14 28.07 -15.57
C PHE A 284 -12.50 29.09 -16.50
N SER A 285 -11.20 28.91 -16.79
CA SER A 285 -10.41 29.67 -17.75
C SER A 285 -9.18 28.86 -18.15
N ASP A 286 -8.34 29.37 -19.05
CA ASP A 286 -7.08 28.75 -19.45
C ASP A 286 -6.09 28.57 -18.28
N THR A 287 -6.26 29.34 -17.19
CA THR A 287 -5.38 29.32 -16.01
C THR A 287 -6.07 28.78 -14.75
N MET A 288 -7.39 28.52 -14.79
CA MET A 288 -8.14 28.13 -13.60
C MET A 288 -8.94 26.85 -13.84
N LYS A 289 -8.64 25.82 -13.06
CA LYS A 289 -9.30 24.51 -13.09
C LYS A 289 -9.82 24.13 -11.71
N GLY A 290 -11.02 23.57 -11.64
CA GLY A 290 -11.61 23.01 -10.42
C GLY A 290 -11.91 21.54 -10.58
N ASN A 291 -11.78 20.80 -9.47
CA ASN A 291 -12.18 19.40 -9.37
C ASN A 291 -13.06 19.22 -8.14
N LEU A 292 -14.13 18.45 -8.28
CA LEU A 292 -14.98 18.01 -7.18
C LEU A 292 -15.14 16.50 -7.29
N SER A 293 -14.70 15.77 -6.27
CA SER A 293 -14.82 14.31 -6.19
C SER A 293 -15.67 13.91 -5.00
N VAL A 294 -16.56 12.96 -5.21
CA VAL A 294 -17.35 12.31 -4.17
C VAL A 294 -17.09 10.81 -4.26
N THR A 295 -16.71 10.18 -3.15
CA THR A 295 -16.51 8.75 -3.02
C THR A 295 -17.39 8.21 -1.89
N SER A 296 -18.16 7.17 -2.18
CA SER A 296 -18.89 6.38 -1.18
C SER A 296 -18.34 4.96 -1.25
N ASN A 297 -17.90 4.41 -0.12
CA ASN A 297 -17.44 3.04 -0.06
C ASN A 297 -18.00 2.31 1.15
N SER A 298 -18.20 0.99 0.96
CA SER A 298 -18.64 0.06 1.99
C SER A 298 -17.72 -1.14 1.98
N PHE A 299 -17.27 -1.56 3.15
CA PHE A 299 -16.37 -2.70 3.35
C PHE A 299 -16.93 -3.62 4.43
N GLU A 300 -17.01 -4.89 4.10
CA GLU A 300 -17.16 -5.98 5.04
C GLU A 300 -15.88 -6.80 5.05
N LYS A 301 -15.23 -6.88 6.19
CA LYS A 301 -13.95 -7.57 6.36
C LYS A 301 -13.98 -8.48 7.58
N MET A 302 -13.47 -9.69 7.45
CA MET A 302 -13.26 -10.59 8.59
C MET A 302 -11.88 -11.24 8.50
N TYR A 303 -11.16 -11.31 9.60
CA TYR A 303 -10.00 -12.18 9.72
C TYR A 303 -10.08 -13.03 10.99
N GLN A 304 -9.90 -14.32 10.81
CA GLN A 304 -9.90 -15.33 11.83
C GLN A 304 -8.63 -16.15 11.74
N ASN A 305 -7.93 -16.30 12.85
CA ASN A 305 -6.67 -17.03 12.82
C ASN A 305 -6.21 -17.52 14.19
N THR A 306 -5.44 -18.61 14.18
CA THR A 306 -4.51 -18.99 15.23
C THR A 306 -3.08 -18.79 14.77
N TYR A 307 -2.18 -18.51 15.69
CA TYR A 307 -0.78 -18.21 15.43
C TYR A 307 0.12 -18.55 16.62
N ALA A 308 1.43 -18.69 16.35
CA ALA A 308 2.42 -18.86 17.42
C ALA A 308 2.54 -17.59 18.27
N ALA A 309 2.17 -17.66 19.53
CA ALA A 309 2.27 -16.54 20.49
C ALA A 309 3.57 -16.60 21.30
N SER A 310 4.05 -17.80 21.63
CA SER A 310 5.35 -17.99 22.30
C SER A 310 5.96 -19.34 21.96
N HIS A 311 7.28 -19.40 22.05
CA HIS A 311 8.06 -20.61 21.84
C HIS A 311 9.31 -20.59 22.74
N THR A 312 9.65 -21.73 23.34
CA THR A 312 10.90 -21.89 24.06
C THR A 312 11.85 -22.77 23.24
N ALA A 313 13.02 -22.22 22.92
CA ALA A 313 14.01 -22.91 22.12
C ALA A 313 14.31 -24.32 22.66
N GLY A 314 14.26 -25.31 21.77
CA GLY A 314 14.55 -26.72 22.09
C GLY A 314 13.47 -27.44 22.89
N SER A 315 12.34 -26.82 23.23
CA SER A 315 11.26 -27.48 23.98
C SER A 315 10.42 -28.43 23.11
N GLY A 316 10.39 -28.23 21.80
CA GLY A 316 9.47 -28.91 20.90
C GLY A 316 8.00 -28.53 21.13
N VAL A 317 7.74 -27.44 21.86
CA VAL A 317 6.40 -26.95 22.23
C VAL A 317 6.24 -25.49 21.79
N VAL A 318 5.07 -25.17 21.25
CA VAL A 318 4.64 -23.81 20.93
C VAL A 318 3.35 -23.49 21.65
N THR A 319 3.20 -22.27 22.14
CA THR A 319 1.91 -21.77 22.63
C THR A 319 1.22 -21.01 21.50
N MET A 320 0.00 -21.41 21.22
CA MET A 320 -0.86 -20.79 20.22
C MET A 320 -1.83 -19.83 20.90
N ASP A 321 -2.16 -18.75 20.19
CA ASP A 321 -3.17 -17.75 20.50
C ASP A 321 -3.96 -17.47 19.21
N GLY A 322 -5.04 -16.74 19.28
CA GLY A 322 -5.81 -16.43 18.10
C GLY A 322 -6.99 -15.50 18.37
N TYR A 323 -7.67 -15.13 17.30
CA TYR A 323 -8.85 -14.28 17.38
C TYR A 323 -9.71 -14.34 16.11
N HIS A 324 -10.94 -13.90 16.26
CA HIS A 324 -11.91 -13.61 15.20
C HIS A 324 -12.25 -12.13 15.27
N ASP A 325 -12.09 -11.39 14.16
CA ASP A 325 -12.14 -9.91 14.14
C ASP A 325 -12.83 -9.39 12.86
N PRO A 326 -14.18 -9.40 12.82
CA PRO A 326 -14.92 -8.76 11.75
C PRO A 326 -14.96 -7.24 11.92
N THR A 327 -15.06 -6.54 10.80
CA THR A 327 -15.20 -5.09 10.72
C THR A 327 -16.11 -4.74 9.56
N GLU A 328 -17.09 -3.89 9.81
CA GLU A 328 -17.88 -3.22 8.79
C GLU A 328 -17.52 -1.74 8.81
N ARG A 329 -17.30 -1.15 7.63
CA ARG A 329 -16.94 0.27 7.51
C ARG A 329 -17.56 0.89 6.29
N ASP A 330 -18.30 1.97 6.52
CA ASP A 330 -18.84 2.83 5.49
C ASP A 330 -18.14 4.20 5.54
N ASN A 331 -17.74 4.71 4.38
CA ASN A 331 -17.18 6.05 4.27
C ASN A 331 -17.89 6.85 3.19
N PHE A 332 -18.11 8.14 3.49
CA PHE A 332 -18.48 9.15 2.53
C PHE A 332 -17.40 10.23 2.51
N ILE A 333 -16.73 10.40 1.36
CA ILE A 333 -15.60 11.33 1.21
C ILE A 333 -15.93 12.32 0.11
N MET A 334 -15.86 13.62 0.41
CA MET A 334 -16.01 14.69 -0.57
C MET A 334 -14.76 15.56 -0.56
N THR A 335 -14.11 15.72 -1.71
CA THR A 335 -12.93 16.55 -1.88
C THR A 335 -13.15 17.55 -3.00
N GLY A 336 -12.96 18.83 -2.72
CA GLY A 336 -12.97 19.90 -3.72
C GLY A 336 -11.63 20.58 -3.81
N SER A 337 -11.16 20.91 -5.00
CA SER A 337 -9.93 21.68 -5.23
C SER A 337 -10.05 22.66 -6.37
N LEU A 338 -9.37 23.80 -6.25
CA LEU A 338 -9.24 24.82 -7.25
C LEU A 338 -7.74 25.09 -7.47
N ILE A 339 -7.30 25.06 -8.72
CA ILE A 339 -5.96 25.42 -9.14
C ILE A 339 -6.06 26.67 -9.98
N ASN A 340 -5.22 27.66 -9.71
CA ASN A 340 -5.16 28.88 -10.51
C ASN A 340 -3.72 29.36 -10.70
N GLU A 341 -3.34 29.60 -11.95
CA GLU A 341 -2.07 30.24 -12.30
C GLU A 341 -2.24 31.74 -12.44
N LEU A 342 -1.42 32.49 -11.70
CA LEU A 342 -1.45 33.95 -11.67
C LEU A 342 -0.06 34.53 -11.88
N THR A 343 0.06 35.59 -12.68
CA THR A 343 1.29 36.38 -12.76
C THR A 343 1.12 37.66 -11.96
N LEU A 344 1.93 37.82 -10.92
CA LEU A 344 1.94 39.01 -10.05
C LEU A 344 3.29 39.72 -10.18
N GLY A 345 3.34 40.79 -10.95
CA GLY A 345 4.58 41.49 -11.25
C GLY A 345 5.54 40.63 -12.09
N SER A 346 6.67 40.20 -11.49
CA SER A 346 7.66 39.33 -12.13
C SER A 346 7.60 37.89 -11.68
N THR A 347 6.64 37.50 -10.84
CA THR A 347 6.50 36.14 -10.31
C THR A 347 5.26 35.44 -10.87
N THR A 348 5.38 34.16 -11.13
CA THR A 348 4.25 33.29 -11.46
C THR A 348 3.88 32.47 -10.24
N HIS A 349 2.60 32.39 -9.93
CA HIS A 349 2.02 31.70 -8.79
C HIS A 349 1.11 30.57 -9.28
N THR A 350 1.35 29.35 -8.84
CA THR A 350 0.40 28.23 -9.00
C THR A 350 -0.24 27.95 -7.64
N ILE A 351 -1.45 28.47 -7.48
CA ILE A 351 -2.21 28.38 -6.22
C ILE A 351 -3.16 27.17 -6.29
N LEU A 352 -3.01 26.25 -5.34
CA LEU A 352 -3.95 25.18 -5.03
C LEU A 352 -4.70 25.56 -3.75
N ALA A 353 -6.01 25.56 -3.79
CA ALA A 353 -6.86 25.68 -2.59
C ALA A 353 -7.94 24.60 -2.62
N GLY A 354 -8.31 24.07 -1.47
CA GLY A 354 -9.33 23.04 -1.44
C GLY A 354 -9.85 22.71 -0.05
N PHE A 355 -10.80 21.78 -0.05
CA PHE A 355 -11.41 21.22 1.15
C PHE A 355 -11.58 19.72 1.03
N GLU A 356 -11.74 19.07 2.17
CA GLU A 356 -12.11 17.66 2.27
C GLU A 356 -13.07 17.46 3.43
N SER A 357 -14.12 16.67 3.22
CA SER A 357 -15.03 16.19 4.25
C SER A 357 -15.05 14.67 4.19
N ILE A 358 -14.89 14.02 5.35
CA ILE A 358 -14.97 12.57 5.49
C ILE A 358 -15.94 12.26 6.63
N ASP A 359 -16.93 11.43 6.36
CA ASP A 359 -17.79 10.80 7.36
C ASP A 359 -17.59 9.30 7.30
N THR A 360 -17.30 8.68 8.44
CA THR A 360 -17.02 7.24 8.58
C THR A 360 -17.84 6.64 9.70
N GLU A 361 -18.58 5.60 9.38
CA GLU A 361 -19.20 4.70 10.35
C GLU A 361 -18.41 3.39 10.39
N ASN A 362 -18.04 2.90 11.58
CA ASN A 362 -17.23 1.70 11.72
C ASN A 362 -17.73 0.84 12.86
N SER A 363 -18.16 -0.39 12.55
CA SER A 363 -18.48 -1.41 13.51
C SER A 363 -17.37 -2.46 13.58
N ASN A 364 -16.99 -2.85 14.79
CA ASN A 364 -15.97 -3.86 14.99
C ASN A 364 -16.22 -4.63 16.27
N PHE A 365 -16.17 -5.95 16.19
CA PHE A 365 -16.09 -6.78 17.38
C PHE A 365 -14.93 -7.78 17.27
N ARG A 366 -14.42 -8.22 18.40
CA ARG A 366 -13.35 -9.20 18.49
C ARG A 366 -13.67 -10.24 19.54
N PHE A 367 -13.55 -11.51 19.16
CA PHE A 367 -13.41 -12.64 20.07
C PHE A 367 -11.97 -13.10 20.08
N ASN A 368 -11.40 -13.36 21.26
CA ASN A 368 -10.18 -14.16 21.33
C ASN A 368 -10.54 -15.63 21.11
N THR A 369 -9.59 -16.47 20.75
CA THR A 369 -9.79 -17.92 20.74
C THR A 369 -10.16 -18.41 22.14
N TYR A 370 -10.98 -19.47 22.19
CA TYR A 370 -11.25 -20.22 23.39
C TYR A 370 -10.86 -21.70 23.20
N TRP A 371 -9.99 -22.19 24.08
CA TRP A 371 -9.54 -23.57 24.02
C TRP A 371 -10.38 -24.41 25.00
N THR A 372 -11.03 -25.47 24.51
CA THR A 372 -11.95 -26.29 25.32
C THR A 372 -11.27 -27.04 26.48
N SER A 373 -9.96 -27.12 26.48
CA SER A 373 -9.16 -27.60 27.64
C SER A 373 -9.05 -26.59 28.78
N LYS A 374 -9.53 -25.36 28.61
CA LYS A 374 -9.43 -24.26 29.57
C LYS A 374 -10.78 -23.89 30.14
N ASP A 375 -10.76 -23.11 31.20
CA ASP A 375 -11.93 -22.47 31.80
C ASP A 375 -11.88 -20.96 31.48
N CYS A 376 -12.96 -20.40 30.97
CA CYS A 376 -13.09 -18.97 30.66
C CYS A 376 -12.83 -18.03 31.84
N SER A 377 -13.01 -18.51 33.08
CA SER A 377 -12.74 -17.73 34.30
C SER A 377 -11.23 -17.55 34.59
N VAL A 378 -10.37 -18.30 33.89
CA VAL A 378 -8.94 -18.32 34.13
C VAL A 378 -8.23 -17.44 33.11
N SER A 379 -7.26 -16.62 33.54
CA SER A 379 -6.39 -15.87 32.67
C SER A 379 -5.62 -16.79 31.72
N GLY A 380 -5.58 -16.45 30.41
CA GLY A 380 -4.93 -17.26 29.39
C GLY A 380 -5.79 -18.42 28.85
N TYR A 381 -7.11 -18.32 28.99
CA TYR A 381 -8.07 -19.25 28.36
C TYR A 381 -7.97 -19.24 26.83
N ASP A 382 -7.45 -18.14 26.30
CA ASP A 382 -7.22 -17.86 24.87
C ASP A 382 -5.91 -18.44 24.33
N GLN A 383 -5.09 -19.02 25.21
CA GLN A 383 -3.80 -19.61 24.83
C GLN A 383 -3.69 -21.08 25.22
N GLU A 384 -3.19 -21.92 24.33
CA GLU A 384 -2.92 -23.33 24.61
C GLU A 384 -1.58 -23.76 24.00
N SER A 385 -0.94 -24.75 24.62
CA SER A 385 0.38 -25.25 24.21
C SER A 385 0.28 -26.59 23.50
N PHE A 386 0.99 -26.73 22.39
CA PHE A 386 0.99 -27.90 21.52
C PHE A 386 2.42 -28.37 21.23
N ASN A 387 2.58 -29.70 21.04
CA ASN A 387 3.80 -30.24 20.48
C ASN A 387 3.92 -29.79 19.01
N ILE A 388 5.11 -29.41 18.61
CA ILE A 388 5.38 -29.00 17.22
C ILE A 388 5.46 -30.25 16.35
N THR A 389 4.56 -30.36 15.41
CA THR A 389 4.44 -31.43 14.41
C THR A 389 4.27 -30.82 13.02
N ASN A 390 4.47 -31.58 11.97
CA ASN A 390 4.14 -31.17 10.60
C ASN A 390 3.25 -32.24 9.94
N PRO A 391 1.94 -31.97 9.71
CA PRO A 391 1.20 -30.76 10.09
C PRO A 391 1.02 -30.59 11.60
N MET A 392 0.71 -29.35 12.04
CA MET A 392 0.34 -29.08 13.43
C MET A 392 -0.96 -29.80 13.81
N ASP A 393 -0.99 -30.40 15.00
CA ASP A 393 -2.19 -31.06 15.56
C ASP A 393 -2.70 -30.26 16.76
N PHE A 394 -3.89 -29.67 16.60
CA PHE A 394 -4.57 -28.89 17.64
C PHE A 394 -5.64 -29.66 18.40
N THR A 395 -5.71 -30.98 18.24
CA THR A 395 -6.71 -31.84 18.95
C THR A 395 -6.22 -32.31 20.31
N VAL A 396 -4.90 -32.27 20.56
CA VAL A 396 -4.27 -32.72 21.81
C VAL A 396 -3.23 -31.70 22.28
N THR A 397 -3.39 -31.23 23.52
CA THR A 397 -2.42 -30.28 24.12
C THR A 397 -1.05 -30.92 24.31
N ALA A 398 0.01 -30.14 24.51
CA ALA A 398 1.33 -30.66 24.89
C ALA A 398 1.34 -31.49 26.18
N GLY A 399 0.37 -31.29 27.07
CA GLY A 399 0.15 -32.06 28.27
C GLY A 399 -0.66 -33.36 28.05
N GLY A 400 -1.10 -33.67 26.83
CA GLY A 400 -1.86 -34.88 26.48
C GLY A 400 -3.39 -34.80 26.73
N ALA A 401 -3.92 -33.62 27.03
CA ALA A 401 -5.35 -33.41 27.18
C ALA A 401 -6.03 -33.18 25.83
N PRO A 402 -7.20 -33.73 25.53
CA PRO A 402 -7.97 -33.39 24.34
C PRO A 402 -8.43 -31.94 24.41
N THR A 403 -8.42 -31.27 23.25
CA THR A 403 -8.87 -29.85 23.13
C THR A 403 -9.38 -29.58 21.71
N SER A 404 -10.09 -28.48 21.57
CA SER A 404 -10.45 -27.87 20.30
C SER A 404 -10.46 -26.34 20.45
N VAL A 405 -10.37 -25.61 19.36
CA VAL A 405 -10.46 -24.15 19.34
C VAL A 405 -11.85 -23.70 18.94
N GLU A 406 -12.37 -22.69 19.63
CA GLU A 406 -13.59 -21.97 19.29
C GLU A 406 -13.25 -20.50 19.09
N TYR A 407 -13.78 -19.89 18.02
CA TYR A 407 -13.46 -18.51 17.62
C TYR A 407 -14.53 -17.49 18.00
N THR A 408 -15.74 -17.95 18.35
CA THR A 408 -16.88 -17.06 18.66
C THR A 408 -17.57 -17.46 19.96
N ASN A 409 -16.82 -18.04 20.91
CA ASN A 409 -17.39 -18.37 22.21
C ASN A 409 -17.77 -17.07 22.95
N PRO A 410 -19.01 -16.93 23.45
CA PRO A 410 -19.47 -15.68 24.11
C PRO A 410 -18.59 -15.23 25.28
N CYS A 411 -17.95 -16.18 26.00
CA CYS A 411 -17.08 -15.83 27.11
C CYS A 411 -15.77 -15.19 26.67
N SER A 412 -15.38 -15.36 25.41
CA SER A 412 -14.14 -14.83 24.85
C SER A 412 -14.30 -13.51 24.09
N LEU A 413 -15.50 -12.88 24.14
CA LEU A 413 -15.71 -11.55 23.57
C LEU A 413 -14.73 -10.54 24.18
N LYS A 414 -13.82 -10.01 23.37
CA LYS A 414 -12.77 -9.07 23.77
C LYS A 414 -13.21 -7.63 23.68
N SER A 415 -13.81 -7.24 22.57
CA SER A 415 -14.34 -5.92 22.30
C SER A 415 -15.56 -5.99 21.41
N ASP A 416 -16.44 -5.01 21.53
CA ASP A 416 -17.59 -4.75 20.68
C ASP A 416 -17.77 -3.23 20.65
N THR A 417 -17.54 -2.60 19.50
CA THR A 417 -17.46 -1.14 19.39
C THR A 417 -18.10 -0.63 18.11
N GLU A 418 -18.82 0.47 18.23
CA GLU A 418 -19.26 1.32 17.12
C GLU A 418 -18.53 2.65 17.18
N THR A 419 -18.15 3.19 16.04
CA THR A 419 -17.35 4.42 15.97
C THR A 419 -17.83 5.30 14.84
N ASP A 420 -18.15 6.54 15.17
CA ASP A 420 -18.44 7.62 14.23
C ASP A 420 -17.25 8.56 14.14
N ILE A 421 -16.86 8.91 12.91
CA ILE A 421 -15.77 9.84 12.64
C ILE A 421 -16.24 10.87 11.62
N SER A 422 -16.01 12.14 11.94
CA SER A 422 -16.17 13.25 11.00
C SER A 422 -14.86 14.02 10.88
N VAL A 423 -14.44 14.29 9.64
CA VAL A 423 -13.24 15.10 9.35
C VAL A 423 -13.64 16.25 8.44
N THR A 424 -13.30 17.47 8.82
CA THR A 424 -13.40 18.64 7.96
C THR A 424 -12.03 19.29 7.82
N SER A 425 -11.63 19.52 6.58
CA SER A 425 -10.29 20.01 6.29
C SER A 425 -10.31 21.10 5.24
N PHE A 426 -9.39 22.05 5.39
CA PHE A 426 -9.10 23.07 4.39
C PHE A 426 -7.59 23.11 4.13
N PHE A 427 -7.20 23.23 2.88
CA PHE A 427 -5.79 23.30 2.50
C PHE A 427 -5.54 24.36 1.44
N ILE A 428 -4.33 24.93 1.50
CA ILE A 428 -3.84 25.89 0.51
C ILE A 428 -2.35 25.65 0.28
N GLN A 429 -1.91 25.77 -0.97
CA GLN A 429 -0.50 25.78 -1.35
C GLN A 429 -0.29 26.84 -2.43
N ASP A 430 0.79 27.58 -2.35
CA ASP A 430 1.28 28.46 -3.40
C ASP A 430 2.68 28.01 -3.82
N GLN A 431 2.84 27.69 -5.09
CA GLN A 431 4.13 27.51 -5.73
C GLN A 431 4.45 28.79 -6.49
N VAL A 432 5.52 29.45 -6.07
CA VAL A 432 5.92 30.76 -6.59
C VAL A 432 7.23 30.64 -7.38
N ASP A 433 7.18 30.89 -8.67
CA ASP A 433 8.37 31.04 -9.47
C ASP A 433 8.96 32.45 -9.22
N LEU A 434 9.89 32.52 -8.25
CA LEU A 434 10.54 33.79 -7.86
C LEU A 434 11.44 34.34 -8.94
N THR A 435 12.13 33.42 -9.65
CA THR A 435 12.96 33.68 -10.82
C THR A 435 12.93 32.44 -11.74
N ASP A 436 13.50 32.50 -12.92
CA ASP A 436 13.61 31.36 -13.85
C ASP A 436 14.25 30.11 -13.22
N ASN A 437 15.02 30.27 -12.14
CA ASN A 437 15.74 29.18 -11.49
C ASN A 437 15.47 29.04 -9.98
N LEU A 438 14.54 29.79 -9.41
CA LEU A 438 14.25 29.69 -7.99
C LEU A 438 12.73 29.61 -7.76
N ILE A 439 12.28 28.50 -7.20
CA ILE A 439 10.88 28.23 -6.90
C ILE A 439 10.71 28.09 -5.39
N LEU A 440 9.71 28.75 -4.84
CA LEU A 440 9.30 28.63 -3.44
C LEU A 440 7.94 27.95 -3.39
N VAL A 441 7.80 26.93 -2.56
CA VAL A 441 6.54 26.25 -2.26
C VAL A 441 6.17 26.50 -0.81
N LEU A 442 4.99 27.06 -0.57
CA LEU A 442 4.45 27.27 0.77
C LEU A 442 3.04 26.72 0.82
N GLY A 443 2.73 25.96 1.85
CA GLY A 443 1.41 25.40 2.01
C GLY A 443 1.09 25.06 3.46
N GLY A 444 -0.18 24.82 3.72
CA GLY A 444 -0.67 24.37 5.00
C GLY A 444 -2.07 23.77 4.86
N ARG A 445 -2.38 22.88 5.77
CA ARG A 445 -3.67 22.24 5.91
C ARG A 445 -4.13 22.35 7.36
N HIS A 446 -5.41 22.65 7.54
CA HIS A 446 -6.07 22.62 8.82
C HIS A 446 -7.11 21.50 8.79
N ASP A 447 -7.03 20.60 9.76
CA ASP A 447 -7.94 19.47 9.94
C ASP A 447 -8.67 19.62 11.27
N THR A 448 -9.99 19.42 11.28
CA THR A 448 -10.79 19.15 12.47
C THR A 448 -11.24 17.69 12.37
N PHE A 449 -10.89 16.89 13.37
CA PHE A 449 -11.12 15.47 13.45
C PHE A 449 -11.91 15.13 14.70
N ASP A 450 -13.19 14.80 14.51
CA ASP A 450 -14.10 14.37 15.57
C ASP A 450 -14.24 12.86 15.54
N VAL A 451 -14.13 12.21 16.69
CA VAL A 451 -14.35 10.78 16.84
C VAL A 451 -15.15 10.46 18.08
N THR A 452 -16.19 9.65 17.92
CA THR A 452 -16.98 9.09 19.01
C THR A 452 -16.89 7.56 18.94
N VAL A 453 -16.53 6.93 20.04
CA VAL A 453 -16.45 5.46 20.16
C VAL A 453 -17.43 5.02 21.23
N ASP A 454 -18.40 4.22 20.83
CA ASP A 454 -19.32 3.49 21.71
C ASP A 454 -18.76 2.10 21.97
N ASP A 455 -18.32 1.85 23.21
CA ASP A 455 -17.94 0.52 23.67
C ASP A 455 -19.19 -0.22 24.15
N ILE A 456 -19.82 -0.96 23.23
CA ILE A 456 -21.07 -1.67 23.43
C ILE A 456 -20.88 -2.74 24.53
N LYS A 457 -19.74 -3.43 24.52
CA LYS A 457 -19.43 -4.45 25.53
C LYS A 457 -19.46 -3.91 26.95
N ASN A 458 -18.90 -2.72 27.17
CA ASN A 458 -18.78 -2.12 28.50
C ASN A 458 -19.85 -1.06 28.79
N GLY A 459 -20.68 -0.69 27.79
CA GLY A 459 -21.73 0.32 27.89
C GLY A 459 -21.17 1.73 28.16
N THR A 460 -20.07 2.08 27.53
CA THR A 460 -19.41 3.39 27.70
C THR A 460 -19.16 4.07 26.36
N THR A 461 -19.33 5.40 26.34
CA THR A 461 -19.04 6.24 25.17
C THR A 461 -17.86 7.14 25.49
N ALA A 462 -16.96 7.32 24.55
CA ALA A 462 -15.86 8.27 24.60
C ALA A 462 -15.77 9.06 23.31
N SER A 463 -15.62 10.40 23.43
CA SER A 463 -15.50 11.30 22.27
C SER A 463 -14.26 12.19 22.39
N ARG A 464 -13.72 12.59 21.25
CA ARG A 464 -12.60 13.52 21.17
C ARG A 464 -12.65 14.32 19.87
N GLU A 465 -12.36 15.61 19.98
CA GLU A 465 -12.06 16.49 18.87
C GLU A 465 -10.56 16.85 18.89
N ASP A 466 -9.89 16.71 17.74
CA ASP A 466 -8.55 17.22 17.49
C ASP A 466 -8.61 18.24 16.35
N SER A 467 -7.98 19.41 16.55
CA SER A 467 -7.94 20.50 15.57
C SER A 467 -6.48 20.88 15.34
N GLU A 468 -5.94 20.56 14.17
CA GLU A 468 -4.53 20.58 13.91
C GLU A 468 -4.18 21.31 12.61
N PHE A 469 -3.02 21.99 12.62
CA PHE A 469 -2.47 22.67 11.46
C PHE A 469 -1.16 22.02 11.05
N SER A 470 -1.04 21.57 9.82
CA SER A 470 0.15 20.91 9.24
C SER A 470 0.79 21.80 8.17
N PRO A 471 1.93 22.44 8.45
CA PRO A 471 2.64 23.25 7.47
C PRO A 471 3.48 22.40 6.50
N ARG A 472 3.71 22.96 5.32
CA ARG A 472 4.65 22.44 4.33
C ARG A 472 5.38 23.61 3.67
N MET A 473 6.70 23.46 3.49
CA MET A 473 7.47 24.41 2.70
C MET A 473 8.56 23.70 1.89
N GLY A 474 8.91 24.30 0.75
CA GLY A 474 9.99 23.84 -0.12
C GLY A 474 10.66 25.01 -0.82
N LEU A 475 11.96 24.91 -0.98
CA LEU A 475 12.75 25.83 -1.79
C LEU A 475 13.48 25.00 -2.84
N ILE A 476 13.33 25.36 -4.12
CA ILE A 476 13.88 24.61 -5.25
C ILE A 476 14.78 25.56 -6.05
N PHE A 477 16.02 25.16 -6.22
CA PHE A 477 16.97 25.85 -7.09
C PHE A 477 17.27 25.01 -8.33
N LYS A 478 17.05 25.58 -9.51
CA LYS A 478 17.28 24.96 -10.83
C LYS A 478 18.46 25.64 -11.54
N PRO A 479 19.70 25.17 -11.34
CA PRO A 479 20.84 25.72 -12.09
C PRO A 479 20.71 25.50 -13.60
N ARG A 480 19.90 24.51 -14.01
CA ARG A 480 19.50 24.17 -15.39
C ARG A 480 18.13 23.55 -15.36
N ASP A 481 17.39 23.55 -16.46
CA ASP A 481 16.06 22.93 -16.56
C ASP A 481 16.08 21.44 -16.23
N SER A 482 17.18 20.75 -16.52
CA SER A 482 17.38 19.33 -16.25
C SER A 482 17.90 19.01 -14.84
N VAL A 483 18.10 20.02 -13.97
CA VAL A 483 18.68 19.83 -12.62
C VAL A 483 17.88 20.64 -11.60
N SER A 484 17.42 19.99 -10.57
CA SER A 484 16.75 20.59 -9.43
C SER A 484 17.45 20.18 -8.13
N VAL A 485 17.75 21.16 -7.28
CA VAL A 485 18.22 20.97 -5.90
C VAL A 485 17.16 21.57 -5.00
N TYR A 486 16.66 20.81 -4.03
CA TYR A 486 15.60 21.30 -3.17
C TYR A 486 15.90 21.07 -1.69
N TYR A 487 15.33 21.93 -0.87
CA TYR A 487 15.17 21.75 0.56
C TYR A 487 13.69 21.78 0.90
N SER A 488 13.22 20.88 1.74
CA SER A 488 11.83 20.88 2.19
C SER A 488 11.68 20.57 3.68
N TYR A 489 10.57 21.05 4.21
CA TYR A 489 10.07 20.76 5.56
C TYR A 489 8.57 20.48 5.48
N SER A 490 8.14 19.44 6.19
CA SER A 490 6.72 19.07 6.27
C SER A 490 6.37 18.45 7.62
N GLU A 491 5.14 18.65 8.06
CA GLU A 491 4.56 18.05 9.25
C GLU A 491 3.31 17.25 8.93
N SER A 492 2.99 16.29 9.81
CA SER A 492 1.70 15.61 9.88
C SER A 492 1.39 15.20 11.31
N PHE A 493 0.17 14.72 11.54
CA PHE A 493 -0.27 14.21 12.83
C PHE A 493 -1.01 12.89 12.70
N ALA A 494 -1.03 12.09 13.77
CA ALA A 494 -1.81 10.88 13.88
C ALA A 494 -2.75 10.97 15.08
N PRO A 495 -4.08 10.97 14.86
CA PRO A 495 -5.08 10.97 15.92
C PRO A 495 -4.99 9.73 16.82
N ARG A 496 -5.51 9.82 18.03
CA ARG A 496 -5.48 8.73 19.02
C ARG A 496 -6.57 7.67 18.85
N SER A 497 -7.32 7.70 17.77
CA SER A 497 -8.32 6.68 17.44
C SER A 497 -7.71 5.33 16.99
N GLY A 498 -6.40 5.32 16.65
CA GLY A 498 -5.75 4.17 16.02
C GLY A 498 -6.22 3.94 14.58
N GLU A 499 -5.56 3.02 13.87
CA GLU A 499 -5.84 2.74 12.45
C GLU A 499 -7.15 1.98 12.21
N GLN A 500 -7.65 1.29 13.23
CA GLN A 500 -8.89 0.50 13.14
C GLN A 500 -10.09 1.15 13.83
N TYR A 501 -9.93 2.32 14.43
CA TYR A 501 -10.98 3.10 15.09
C TYR A 501 -11.75 2.36 16.21
N LYS A 502 -11.11 1.40 16.87
CA LYS A 502 -11.75 0.56 17.89
C LYS A 502 -11.83 1.19 19.27
N LYS A 503 -11.05 2.22 19.54
CA LYS A 503 -10.97 2.86 20.86
C LYS A 503 -10.18 4.16 20.79
N LEU A 504 -10.46 5.08 21.68
CA LEU A 504 -9.56 6.19 21.96
C LEU A 504 -8.38 5.71 22.82
N THR A 505 -7.15 6.02 22.40
CA THR A 505 -5.94 5.55 23.08
C THR A 505 -5.23 6.66 23.83
N GLY A 506 -4.58 6.32 24.93
CA GLY A 506 -3.73 7.22 25.69
C GLY A 506 -4.46 8.08 26.71
N GLY A 507 -5.53 7.57 27.32
CA GLY A 507 -6.16 8.21 28.49
C GLY A 507 -5.24 8.25 29.70
N SER A 508 -5.43 9.24 30.58
CA SER A 508 -4.76 9.33 31.86
C SER A 508 -5.19 8.14 32.75
N PRO A 509 -4.29 7.57 33.55
CA PRO A 509 -4.68 6.61 34.56
C PRO A 509 -5.76 7.18 35.47
N GLY A 510 -7.02 6.76 35.28
CA GLY A 510 -8.16 7.14 36.12
C GLY A 510 -8.97 8.37 35.72
N SER A 511 -8.65 9.10 34.66
CA SER A 511 -9.37 10.31 34.24
C SER A 511 -10.26 10.14 33.02
N GLY A 512 -10.02 9.14 32.16
CA GLY A 512 -10.72 9.01 30.88
C GLY A 512 -10.31 10.03 29.82
N GLU A 513 -9.42 10.98 30.14
CA GLU A 513 -8.90 11.96 29.18
C GLU A 513 -7.92 11.30 28.19
N THR A 514 -8.01 11.69 26.95
CA THR A 514 -7.11 11.22 25.91
C THR A 514 -5.93 12.16 25.72
N LEU A 515 -4.78 11.59 25.35
CA LEU A 515 -3.59 12.37 25.01
C LEU A 515 -3.78 13.09 23.66
N ARG A 516 -3.07 14.21 23.45
CA ARG A 516 -3.00 14.86 22.15
C ARG A 516 -2.52 13.90 21.05
N PRO A 517 -2.76 14.22 19.76
CA PRO A 517 -2.17 13.47 18.65
C PRO A 517 -0.65 13.32 18.73
N ASP A 518 -0.12 12.31 18.05
CA ASP A 518 1.31 12.23 17.78
C ASP A 518 1.65 13.13 16.60
N TYR A 519 2.79 13.82 16.64
CA TYR A 519 3.25 14.69 15.56
C TYR A 519 4.49 14.11 14.89
N PHE A 520 4.59 14.37 13.60
CA PHE A 520 5.68 13.90 12.75
C PHE A 520 6.22 15.08 11.95
N GLU A 521 7.52 15.23 11.92
CA GLU A 521 8.22 16.24 11.12
C GLU A 521 9.27 15.56 10.22
N ASN A 522 9.50 16.14 9.05
CA ASN A 522 10.54 15.70 8.14
C ASN A 522 11.24 16.89 7.51
N THR A 523 12.57 16.84 7.51
CA THR A 523 13.42 17.74 6.76
C THR A 523 14.13 16.95 5.68
N GLU A 524 14.15 17.47 4.46
CA GLU A 524 14.75 16.77 3.31
C GLU A 524 15.57 17.73 2.46
N LEU A 525 16.77 17.31 2.06
CA LEU A 525 17.63 17.94 1.07
C LEU A 525 17.81 16.96 -0.09
N GLY A 526 17.37 17.33 -1.28
CA GLY A 526 17.44 16.41 -2.42
C GLY A 526 17.92 17.07 -3.71
N VAL A 527 18.24 16.20 -4.65
CA VAL A 527 18.59 16.56 -6.01
C VAL A 527 17.86 15.65 -6.99
N LYS A 528 17.35 16.24 -8.08
CA LYS A 528 16.74 15.55 -9.21
C LYS A 528 17.44 15.99 -10.50
N VAL A 529 17.81 15.01 -11.33
CA VAL A 529 18.58 15.27 -12.54
C VAL A 529 18.05 14.42 -13.69
N ASP A 530 17.65 15.04 -14.79
CA ASP A 530 17.55 14.36 -16.08
C ASP A 530 18.97 14.22 -16.67
N LEU A 531 19.55 13.03 -16.58
CA LEU A 531 20.88 12.72 -17.10
C LEU A 531 20.87 12.70 -18.64
N THR A 532 19.78 12.17 -19.22
CA THR A 532 19.45 12.21 -20.65
C THR A 532 17.97 12.57 -20.80
N SER A 533 17.42 12.50 -22.01
CA SER A 533 15.96 12.62 -22.23
C SER A 533 15.16 11.50 -21.52
N ASP A 534 15.76 10.33 -21.32
CA ASP A 534 15.06 9.11 -20.94
C ASP A 534 15.64 8.45 -19.68
N LEU A 535 16.67 9.04 -19.06
CA LEU A 535 17.31 8.54 -17.85
C LEU A 535 17.36 9.63 -16.78
N SER A 536 16.80 9.37 -15.62
CA SER A 536 16.75 10.28 -14.48
C SER A 536 17.43 9.71 -13.23
N LEU A 537 17.99 10.61 -12.43
CA LEU A 537 18.56 10.34 -11.11
C LEU A 537 17.88 11.20 -10.07
N THR A 538 17.43 10.60 -8.98
CA THR A 538 17.02 11.31 -7.77
C THR A 538 17.83 10.85 -6.58
N ALA A 539 18.22 11.77 -5.71
CA ALA A 539 18.86 11.47 -4.45
C ALA A 539 18.34 12.42 -3.37
N ALA A 540 18.16 11.92 -2.16
CA ALA A 540 17.69 12.70 -1.02
C ALA A 540 18.38 12.28 0.26
N PHE A 541 18.66 13.27 1.12
CA PHE A 541 19.02 13.09 2.52
C PHE A 541 17.85 13.59 3.36
N PHE A 542 17.45 12.81 4.35
CA PHE A 542 16.30 13.14 5.18
C PHE A 542 16.58 12.95 6.67
N ASP A 543 15.85 13.68 7.48
CA ASP A 543 15.76 13.53 8.95
C ASP A 543 14.28 13.61 9.32
N SER A 544 13.73 12.52 9.84
CA SER A 544 12.33 12.36 10.21
C SER A 544 12.21 12.11 11.71
N LYS A 545 11.28 12.78 12.38
CA LYS A 545 11.10 12.72 13.84
C LYS A 545 9.65 12.60 14.20
N ALA A 546 9.38 11.78 15.22
CA ALA A 546 8.07 11.64 15.82
C ALA A 546 8.07 12.10 17.27
N ASP A 547 7.17 13.00 17.63
CA ASP A 547 6.88 13.38 19.01
C ASP A 547 5.60 12.71 19.50
N LYS A 548 5.73 11.88 20.53
CA LYS A 548 4.62 11.15 21.15
C LYS A 548 4.22 11.75 22.48
N ALA A 549 2.93 11.94 22.67
CA ALA A 549 2.39 12.30 23.96
C ALA A 549 2.25 11.08 24.86
N GLY A 550 2.58 11.21 26.13
CA GLY A 550 2.46 10.16 27.12
C GLY A 550 2.28 10.73 28.53
N TYR A 551 2.15 9.84 29.52
CA TYR A 551 2.19 10.20 30.91
C TYR A 551 3.44 9.62 31.56
N ASP A 552 4.06 10.37 32.46
CA ASP A 552 5.09 9.82 33.33
C ASP A 552 4.49 8.73 34.21
N GLY A 553 5.01 7.53 34.11
CA GLY A 553 4.52 6.38 34.90
C GLY A 553 4.64 6.52 36.42
N SER A 554 5.43 7.49 36.92
CA SER A 554 5.64 7.73 38.34
C SER A 554 4.77 8.85 38.90
N SER A 555 4.43 9.87 38.07
CA SER A 555 3.74 11.08 38.54
C SER A 555 2.36 11.28 37.93
N ALA A 556 2.01 10.50 36.88
CA ALA A 556 0.85 10.73 36.03
C ALA A 556 0.81 12.13 35.40
N GLU A 557 1.95 12.82 35.32
CA GLU A 557 2.08 14.08 34.63
C GLU A 557 2.12 13.87 33.10
N TYR A 558 1.51 14.80 32.38
CA TYR A 558 1.59 14.84 30.92
C TYR A 558 3.01 15.16 30.47
N ILE A 559 3.58 14.30 29.63
CA ILE A 559 4.90 14.49 29.05
C ILE A 559 4.87 14.29 27.53
N VAL A 560 5.74 15.01 26.84
CA VAL A 560 6.04 14.76 25.44
C VAL A 560 7.38 14.03 25.36
N GLN A 561 7.38 12.89 24.71
CA GLN A 561 8.58 12.07 24.54
C GLN A 561 8.97 12.02 23.07
N ARG A 562 10.27 12.05 22.80
CA ARG A 562 10.77 11.70 21.49
C ARG A 562 10.43 10.23 21.20
N GLY A 563 9.72 9.98 20.10
CA GLY A 563 9.39 8.66 19.61
C GLY A 563 10.43 8.12 18.63
N LEU A 564 10.00 7.81 17.41
CA LEU A 564 10.87 7.35 16.34
C LEU A 564 11.62 8.54 15.71
N GLU A 565 12.93 8.40 15.61
CA GLU A 565 13.80 9.28 14.82
C GLU A 565 14.51 8.42 13.77
N VAL A 566 14.45 8.83 12.50
CA VAL A 566 15.10 8.12 11.39
C VAL A 566 15.78 9.12 10.48
N SER A 567 17.05 8.93 10.24
CA SER A 567 17.79 9.70 9.24
C SER A 567 18.40 8.78 8.20
N GLY A 568 18.62 9.29 7.01
CA GLY A 568 19.17 8.47 5.94
C GLY A 568 19.36 9.17 4.62
N MET A 569 19.77 8.37 3.65
CA MET A 569 19.85 8.76 2.25
C MET A 569 19.13 7.75 1.36
N GLU A 570 18.56 8.25 0.30
CA GLU A 570 17.88 7.50 -0.75
C GLU A 570 18.43 7.90 -2.11
N LEU A 571 18.48 6.93 -3.03
CA LEU A 571 18.89 7.15 -4.41
C LEU A 571 18.04 6.29 -5.34
N GLU A 572 17.56 6.87 -6.43
CA GLU A 572 16.86 6.19 -7.51
C GLU A 572 17.46 6.64 -8.84
N LEU A 573 17.89 5.67 -9.67
CA LEU A 573 18.27 5.86 -11.07
C LEU A 573 17.27 5.06 -11.92
N LYS A 574 16.54 5.73 -12.81
CA LYS A 574 15.46 5.09 -13.55
C LYS A 574 15.39 5.61 -14.99
N GLY A 575 15.24 4.69 -15.92
CA GLY A 575 14.96 4.96 -17.33
C GLY A 575 15.91 4.27 -18.29
N GLN A 576 15.87 4.70 -19.54
CA GLN A 576 16.60 4.11 -20.66
C GLN A 576 18.05 4.62 -20.71
N VAL A 577 19.00 3.70 -20.56
CA VAL A 577 20.45 4.00 -20.65
C VAL A 577 20.89 4.11 -22.12
N ASN A 578 20.31 3.28 -22.98
CA ASN A 578 20.49 3.27 -24.44
C ASN A 578 19.37 2.47 -25.09
N ASP A 579 19.30 2.40 -26.42
CA ASP A 579 18.24 1.73 -27.21
C ASP A 579 17.97 0.27 -26.83
N SER A 580 18.87 -0.37 -26.08
CA SER A 580 18.77 -1.79 -25.71
C SER A 580 18.73 -2.04 -24.22
N LEU A 581 18.87 -1.04 -23.36
CA LEU A 581 18.98 -1.22 -21.92
C LEU A 581 18.14 -0.20 -21.16
N ASP A 582 17.12 -0.70 -20.46
CA ASP A 582 16.40 0.03 -19.42
C ASP A 582 16.89 -0.39 -18.04
N LEU A 583 17.01 0.57 -17.14
CA LEU A 583 17.55 0.35 -15.81
C LEU A 583 16.67 1.01 -14.74
N THR A 584 16.34 0.25 -13.69
CA THR A 584 15.86 0.78 -12.42
C THR A 584 16.83 0.34 -11.33
N PHE A 585 17.51 1.30 -10.70
CA PHE A 585 18.38 1.05 -9.56
C PHE A 585 17.96 1.90 -8.37
N ASN A 586 17.78 1.27 -7.22
CA ASN A 586 17.40 1.92 -5.97
C ASN A 586 18.38 1.56 -4.87
N PHE A 587 18.67 2.52 -4.03
CA PHE A 587 19.50 2.33 -2.84
C PHE A 587 18.98 3.18 -1.69
N SER A 588 18.95 2.64 -0.49
CA SER A 588 18.77 3.42 0.73
C SER A 588 19.76 2.99 1.82
N ASN A 589 20.16 3.96 2.62
CA ASN A 589 20.91 3.76 3.86
C ASN A 589 20.23 4.56 4.96
N MET A 590 19.78 3.87 6.02
CA MET A 590 18.97 4.48 7.08
C MET A 590 19.46 4.01 8.45
N ASP A 591 19.39 4.91 9.42
CA ASP A 591 19.56 4.62 10.84
C ASP A 591 18.36 5.17 11.63
N GLY A 592 17.88 4.42 12.61
CA GLY A 592 16.69 4.80 13.34
C GLY A 592 16.69 4.40 14.81
N LYS A 593 16.13 5.27 15.64
CA LYS A 593 15.92 5.05 17.07
C LYS A 593 14.49 5.34 17.49
N ASN A 594 13.99 4.54 18.42
CA ASN A 594 12.72 4.79 19.09
C ASN A 594 13.01 5.12 20.56
N GLY A 595 13.03 6.41 20.87
CA GLY A 595 13.61 6.94 22.09
C GLY A 595 15.10 6.62 22.18
N THR A 596 15.51 5.82 23.16
CA THR A 596 16.92 5.42 23.37
C THR A 596 17.26 4.05 22.76
N LYS A 597 16.30 3.36 22.12
CA LYS A 597 16.44 2.01 21.59
C LYS A 597 16.61 2.04 20.08
N ASP A 598 17.43 1.16 19.56
CA ASP A 598 17.49 0.95 18.10
C ASP A 598 16.12 0.50 17.60
N ALA A 599 15.66 1.11 16.52
CA ALA A 599 14.33 0.88 15.99
C ALA A 599 14.26 -0.45 15.19
N ARG A 600 13.10 -1.10 15.26
CA ARG A 600 12.81 -2.30 14.48
C ARG A 600 12.46 -1.97 13.03
N GLU A 601 12.54 -2.99 12.14
CA GLU A 601 12.11 -2.92 10.75
C GLU A 601 12.84 -1.85 9.92
N ILE A 602 14.02 -1.45 10.35
CA ILE A 602 14.92 -0.56 9.64
C ILE A 602 16.19 -1.34 9.28
N PRO A 603 16.26 -1.99 8.11
CA PRO A 603 17.52 -2.49 7.58
C PRO A 603 18.45 -1.30 7.29
N GLU A 604 19.72 -1.39 7.68
CA GLU A 604 20.67 -0.29 7.46
C GLU A 604 20.78 0.04 5.97
N LYS A 605 20.87 -0.99 5.12
CA LYS A 605 20.94 -0.80 3.68
C LYS A 605 19.90 -1.66 2.97
N THR A 606 19.26 -1.06 1.99
CA THR A 606 18.50 -1.79 0.98
C THR A 606 18.97 -1.38 -0.40
N ALA A 607 19.00 -2.33 -1.34
CA ALA A 607 19.33 -2.05 -2.72
C ALA A 607 18.50 -2.94 -3.65
N SER A 608 18.04 -2.38 -4.75
CA SER A 608 17.42 -3.14 -5.83
C SER A 608 17.91 -2.68 -7.18
N LEU A 609 18.05 -3.62 -8.09
CA LEU A 609 18.41 -3.38 -9.48
C LEU A 609 17.48 -4.21 -10.34
N TRP A 610 16.90 -3.60 -11.36
CA TRP A 610 16.27 -4.27 -12.49
C TRP A 610 16.87 -3.75 -13.78
N ALA A 611 17.44 -4.65 -14.56
CA ALA A 611 18.04 -4.34 -15.86
C ALA A 611 17.28 -5.11 -16.94
N ASN A 612 16.57 -4.40 -17.81
CA ASN A 612 15.82 -4.94 -18.92
C ASN A 612 16.62 -4.72 -20.21
N VAL A 613 16.82 -5.78 -20.97
CA VAL A 613 17.62 -5.78 -22.19
C VAL A 613 16.78 -6.22 -23.38
N THR A 614 16.64 -5.36 -24.36
CA THR A 614 16.10 -5.71 -25.69
C THR A 614 17.21 -6.37 -26.53
N ALA A 615 16.98 -7.59 -27.00
CA ALA A 615 17.93 -8.33 -27.83
C ALA A 615 18.06 -7.71 -29.25
N ALA A 616 19.05 -8.15 -30.01
CA ALA A 616 19.21 -7.74 -31.42
C ALA A 616 17.99 -8.09 -32.29
N ASN A 617 17.24 -9.14 -31.94
CA ASN A 617 15.86 -9.33 -32.42
C ASN A 617 14.92 -8.55 -31.48
N PRO A 618 14.25 -7.46 -31.93
CA PRO A 618 13.42 -6.62 -31.09
C PRO A 618 12.19 -7.35 -30.49
N ASN A 619 11.84 -8.51 -31.01
CA ASN A 619 10.77 -9.34 -30.48
C ASN A 619 11.18 -10.11 -29.22
N ILE A 620 12.46 -10.10 -28.83
CA ILE A 620 12.98 -10.82 -27.67
C ILE A 620 13.58 -9.82 -26.69
N GLY A 621 13.16 -9.87 -25.46
CA GLY A 621 13.76 -9.17 -24.34
C GLY A 621 14.04 -10.12 -23.19
N TRP A 622 14.92 -9.70 -22.28
CA TRP A 622 15.16 -10.38 -21.03
C TRP A 622 15.57 -9.40 -19.95
N ALA A 623 15.29 -9.75 -18.72
CA ALA A 623 15.65 -8.90 -17.58
C ALA A 623 16.26 -9.72 -16.46
N VAL A 624 17.08 -9.04 -15.65
CA VAL A 624 17.63 -9.56 -14.40
C VAL A 624 17.33 -8.58 -13.28
N GLY A 625 16.77 -9.11 -12.19
CA GLY A 625 16.52 -8.41 -10.95
C GLY A 625 17.46 -8.86 -9.83
N VAL A 626 17.94 -7.93 -9.02
CA VAL A 626 18.70 -8.19 -7.80
C VAL A 626 18.10 -7.35 -6.69
N MET A 627 17.77 -7.97 -5.56
CA MET A 627 17.32 -7.27 -4.35
C MET A 627 18.19 -7.68 -3.18
N HIS A 628 18.62 -6.69 -2.40
CA HIS A 628 19.36 -6.87 -1.16
C HIS A 628 18.71 -6.10 -0.04
N GLN A 629 18.61 -6.74 1.13
CA GLN A 629 18.19 -6.13 2.37
C GLN A 629 19.13 -6.58 3.47
N ASP A 630 19.71 -5.63 4.22
CA ASP A 630 20.49 -5.91 5.41
C ASP A 630 19.62 -6.52 6.51
N ASP A 631 20.23 -7.04 7.54
CA ASP A 631 19.55 -7.52 8.73
C ASP A 631 18.80 -6.37 9.44
N SER A 632 17.75 -6.71 10.16
CA SER A 632 16.96 -5.72 10.91
C SER A 632 16.38 -6.30 12.18
N LEU A 633 16.18 -5.45 13.19
CA LEU A 633 15.55 -5.83 14.44
C LEU A 633 14.07 -6.16 14.25
N ILE A 634 13.61 -7.22 14.93
CA ILE A 634 12.18 -7.59 15.00
C ILE A 634 11.43 -6.72 16.01
N LYS A 635 12.15 -6.25 17.05
CA LYS A 635 11.59 -5.46 18.15
C LYS A 635 12.56 -4.34 18.56
N ASP A 636 12.03 -3.17 18.89
CA ASP A 636 12.81 -2.03 19.35
C ASP A 636 13.72 -2.38 20.52
N GLY A 637 15.04 -2.19 20.35
CA GLY A 637 16.06 -2.52 21.35
C GLY A 637 16.14 -4.01 21.72
N GLY A 638 15.54 -4.88 20.89
CA GLY A 638 15.62 -6.33 21.05
C GLY A 638 16.95 -6.89 20.55
N THR A 639 17.05 -8.22 20.62
CA THR A 639 18.20 -8.96 20.09
C THR A 639 17.82 -9.88 18.94
N GLN A 640 16.50 -10.08 18.73
CA GLN A 640 16.00 -10.91 17.63
C GLN A 640 16.08 -10.12 16.33
N MET A 641 16.63 -10.76 15.30
CA MET A 641 16.88 -10.16 14.00
C MET A 641 16.32 -10.98 12.85
N LEU A 642 15.87 -10.30 11.83
CA LEU A 642 15.69 -10.87 10.49
C LEU A 642 17.07 -10.87 9.83
N PRO A 643 17.58 -12.03 9.36
CA PRO A 643 18.88 -12.08 8.70
C PRO A 643 18.88 -11.35 7.35
N ALA A 644 19.99 -10.74 7.00
CA ALA A 644 20.21 -10.16 5.69
C ALA A 644 20.03 -11.19 4.56
N TYR A 645 19.51 -10.74 3.43
CA TYR A 645 19.37 -11.60 2.25
C TYR A 645 19.63 -10.85 0.95
N THR A 646 19.98 -11.62 -0.08
CA THR A 646 20.01 -11.18 -1.47
C THR A 646 19.21 -12.17 -2.30
N ARG A 647 18.26 -11.67 -3.10
CA ARG A 647 17.41 -12.45 -4.00
C ARG A 647 17.71 -12.06 -5.44
N LEU A 648 17.70 -13.05 -6.32
CA LEU A 648 17.84 -12.88 -7.77
C LEU A 648 16.52 -13.21 -8.44
N ASP A 649 16.09 -12.35 -9.36
CA ASP A 649 14.93 -12.53 -10.22
C ASP A 649 15.34 -12.44 -11.69
N ALA A 650 14.53 -12.96 -12.59
CA ALA A 650 14.75 -12.83 -14.03
C ALA A 650 13.42 -12.79 -14.78
N ALA A 651 13.45 -12.27 -16.00
CA ALA A 651 12.32 -12.36 -16.91
C ALA A 651 12.78 -12.56 -18.35
N VAL A 652 11.93 -13.18 -19.16
CA VAL A 652 12.09 -13.31 -20.61
C VAL A 652 10.78 -12.90 -21.28
N TYR A 653 10.88 -12.08 -22.31
CA TYR A 653 9.77 -11.55 -23.09
C TYR A 653 9.87 -11.99 -24.54
N TYR A 654 8.75 -12.35 -25.14
CA TYR A 654 8.68 -12.70 -26.54
C TYR A 654 7.40 -12.14 -27.17
N LYS A 655 7.55 -11.19 -28.10
CA LYS A 655 6.47 -10.69 -28.93
C LYS A 655 6.25 -11.67 -30.09
N LEU A 656 5.16 -12.42 -30.07
CA LEU A 656 4.76 -13.33 -31.12
C LEU A 656 4.21 -12.59 -32.34
N SER A 657 3.51 -11.48 -32.09
CA SER A 657 2.99 -10.50 -33.02
C SER A 657 2.88 -9.16 -32.32
N ASP A 658 2.50 -8.09 -33.01
CA ASP A 658 2.35 -6.77 -32.41
C ASP A 658 1.29 -6.74 -31.30
N ASP A 659 0.28 -7.63 -31.39
CA ASP A 659 -0.82 -7.75 -30.44
C ASP A 659 -0.68 -8.90 -29.42
N LEU A 660 0.38 -9.75 -29.51
CA LEU A 660 0.49 -10.95 -28.67
C LEU A 660 1.89 -11.09 -28.07
N ARG A 661 1.97 -11.02 -26.74
CA ARG A 661 3.20 -11.17 -25.94
C ARG A 661 3.14 -12.41 -25.05
N LEU A 662 4.23 -13.16 -25.01
CA LEU A 662 4.51 -14.16 -23.99
C LEU A 662 5.57 -13.62 -23.02
N GLN A 663 5.42 -13.94 -21.76
CA GLN A 663 6.37 -13.53 -20.74
C GLN A 663 6.56 -14.66 -19.72
N VAL A 664 7.80 -14.88 -19.33
CA VAL A 664 8.17 -15.78 -18.23
C VAL A 664 8.91 -14.96 -17.19
N ASN A 665 8.34 -14.84 -15.98
CA ASN A 665 9.00 -14.26 -14.81
C ASN A 665 9.49 -15.39 -13.90
N MET A 666 10.68 -15.23 -13.36
CA MET A 666 11.30 -16.12 -12.40
C MET A 666 11.63 -15.31 -11.15
N GLU A 667 10.92 -15.56 -10.07
CA GLU A 667 11.15 -14.95 -8.75
C GLU A 667 12.04 -15.89 -7.93
N ASN A 668 12.98 -15.33 -7.17
CA ASN A 668 13.92 -16.10 -6.34
C ASN A 668 14.65 -17.22 -7.11
N LEU A 669 15.30 -16.86 -8.23
CA LEU A 669 15.93 -17.79 -9.17
C LEU A 669 16.87 -18.80 -8.50
N THR A 670 17.55 -18.40 -7.43
CA THR A 670 18.51 -19.23 -6.68
C THR A 670 17.89 -20.06 -5.57
N ASP A 671 16.56 -20.00 -5.40
CA ASP A 671 15.82 -20.74 -4.37
C ASP A 671 16.34 -20.45 -2.95
N LYS A 672 16.61 -19.19 -2.67
CA LYS A 672 17.15 -18.74 -1.39
C LYS A 672 16.08 -18.76 -0.31
N LEU A 673 16.32 -19.49 0.79
CA LEU A 673 15.51 -19.31 2.01
C LEU A 673 15.84 -17.98 2.64
N TYR A 674 14.82 -17.10 2.82
CA TYR A 674 14.96 -15.77 3.40
C TYR A 674 13.73 -15.40 4.22
N PHE A 675 13.84 -14.35 5.04
CA PHE A 675 12.81 -13.89 5.96
C PHE A 675 12.60 -12.39 5.80
N PRO A 676 11.64 -11.96 4.95
CA PRO A 676 11.55 -10.57 4.52
C PRO A 676 11.03 -9.62 5.60
N HIS A 677 10.17 -10.08 6.49
CA HIS A 677 9.51 -9.27 7.52
C HIS A 677 8.96 -10.13 8.65
N SER A 678 8.50 -9.48 9.72
CA SER A 678 7.87 -10.14 10.85
C SER A 678 6.79 -9.26 11.47
N HIS A 679 5.82 -9.85 12.17
CA HIS A 679 4.93 -9.11 13.06
C HIS A 679 5.50 -9.07 14.49
N SER A 680 6.04 -10.18 14.95
CA SER A 680 6.65 -10.35 16.26
C SER A 680 7.75 -11.41 16.23
N THR A 681 8.41 -11.64 17.36
CA THR A 681 9.46 -12.65 17.51
C THR A 681 8.99 -14.10 17.30
N HIS A 682 7.68 -14.34 17.26
CA HIS A 682 7.10 -15.66 17.04
C HIS A 682 6.30 -15.75 15.73
N GLN A 683 6.37 -14.71 14.91
CA GLN A 683 5.58 -14.56 13.69
C GLN A 683 6.46 -13.94 12.60
N VAL A 684 7.43 -14.73 12.13
CA VAL A 684 8.36 -14.33 11.06
C VAL A 684 7.93 -14.98 9.76
N SER A 685 7.69 -14.17 8.74
CA SER A 685 7.31 -14.68 7.41
C SER A 685 8.46 -15.43 6.76
N VAL A 686 8.14 -16.58 6.16
CA VAL A 686 9.04 -17.29 5.26
C VAL A 686 8.88 -16.68 3.86
N GLY A 687 9.98 -16.24 3.28
CA GLY A 687 10.00 -15.66 1.92
C GLY A 687 9.65 -16.72 0.87
N ARG A 688 9.03 -16.29 -0.22
CA ARG A 688 8.63 -17.19 -1.32
C ARG A 688 9.84 -17.97 -1.85
N GLU A 689 9.69 -19.26 -2.03
CA GLU A 689 10.61 -20.10 -2.80
C GLU A 689 10.64 -19.68 -4.27
N ARG A 690 11.48 -20.34 -5.08
CA ARG A 690 11.54 -20.05 -6.50
C ARG A 690 10.19 -20.26 -7.17
N ASN A 691 9.66 -19.19 -7.75
CA ASN A 691 8.44 -19.21 -8.53
C ASN A 691 8.73 -18.93 -10.00
N ILE A 692 8.12 -19.69 -10.88
CA ILE A 692 8.16 -19.49 -12.34
C ILE A 692 6.74 -19.22 -12.81
N ARG A 693 6.53 -18.03 -13.39
CA ARG A 693 5.23 -17.61 -13.90
C ARG A 693 5.28 -17.42 -15.40
N LEU A 694 4.34 -18.05 -16.10
CA LEU A 694 4.05 -17.81 -17.51
C LEU A 694 2.86 -16.85 -17.62
N SER A 695 2.99 -15.82 -18.45
CA SER A 695 1.89 -14.89 -18.78
C SER A 695 1.76 -14.73 -20.28
N ILE A 696 0.51 -14.57 -20.72
CA ILE A 696 0.13 -14.28 -22.10
C ILE A 696 -0.72 -13.02 -22.07
N SER A 697 -0.28 -12.00 -22.80
CA SER A 697 -1.02 -10.75 -22.97
C SER A 697 -1.40 -10.57 -24.42
N ARG A 698 -2.65 -10.25 -24.69
CA ARG A 698 -3.16 -9.93 -26.02
C ARG A 698 -3.94 -8.63 -25.99
N SER A 699 -3.61 -7.75 -26.96
CA SER A 699 -4.35 -6.50 -27.22
C SER A 699 -5.19 -6.64 -28.48
N PHE A 700 -6.25 -5.83 -28.60
CA PHE A 700 -7.20 -5.87 -29.74
C PHE A 700 -7.51 -4.47 -30.21
#